data_0b87ea5d8e4a9924049ec0bf94580345
#
_entry.id   0b87ea5d8e4a9924049ec0bf94580345
#
_cell.length_a   1.000
_cell.length_b   1.000
_cell.length_c   1.000
_cell.angle_alpha   90.00
_cell.angle_beta   90.00
_cell.angle_gamma   90.00
#
_symmetry.space_group_name_H-M   'P 1'
#
loop_
_entity.id
_entity.type
_entity.pdbx_description
1 polymer ?
#
loop_
_entity_poly.entity_id
_entity_poly.type
_entity_poly.pdbx_seq_one_letter_code
_entity_poly.pdbx_strand_id
1 'polypeptide(L)'
;MKPHAIQTVYIVHHSHTDIGYTDLQEQVVALQVDYIRSALRLMQDPANADFRWNCETLFCVEEFFRTASPEEQQQFLDLARDGRLGLSANYLNFTDLLDCGVYGRRLAQWRERFAAAGVTLNTAMCADINGISMGQRDAMLDNGIEFLYTNIHCHHGMYPLRKNQTAYFWENAQGKRLLVWNGEHYNLGNVLGVRPNAIPNYMTLDRLGNTAPAADDADALANNLDAYLTECEENGYPYDFILASVSGVFSDNAPPEPLILRTIQAYNARNPEVQIRMVSLQELYAAIAPKLQDSPVYRGDLNDWWANGVGSTPAVVKHYLAARRNLELARRLDPGIDAKDPATVRQAEDALLLYAEHTWGHSASITDPYEGMVPDLDMRKNGYASAAHEAAAKLLGRIAREQGDILRYYSNHGTVEVVNPSYAGGKKAVEFYVETLPAGLPDAWVKNEAGEEIPCQVSPHPRGRRITFVEELEPGQRRRYTYGRREAKVETNNTRQCYVGAERVRDIVNDYDPVTYRLPYGFENPWFRLEYQVGRGLTSLYDKTHGRELLTGEVSAFTPIYEVTPVRPGLTDVYEERRLLGRNIRGQHATQTPAQLQRVVCEQHGAVFTTLRLVYRMPGTIHCDVVLKLYEAMPRIDVTVELGKTLSTDIESVYLPLTLAQPGELWVRKGGREAFRPGVDQLPGTGMEYTMSDDGLALLDGEGGVLLGSPDVPLLYFGQLRHHPIRLCENDPADNRRPVYSWMMNNTWETNFKLDLSGCASYRYTLRLTRQTDPERALDELHEDLLDPCARIVE
;
A
#
# COMPACT_ATOMS: atom_id res chain seq x y z
N MET A 1 36.95 3.13 29.71
CA MET A 1 36.61 3.91 28.49
C MET A 1 37.47 5.16 28.39
N LYS A 2 37.84 5.61 27.20
CA LYS A 2 38.42 6.94 26.97
C LYS A 2 37.35 8.04 27.16
N PRO A 3 37.74 9.31 27.37
CA PRO A 3 36.79 10.42 27.40
C PRO A 3 36.07 10.55 26.05
N HIS A 4 34.77 10.70 26.09
CA HIS A 4 33.93 10.91 24.91
C HIS A 4 33.20 12.26 25.01
N ALA A 5 32.90 12.86 23.86
CA ALA A 5 31.98 14.02 23.77
C ALA A 5 30.55 13.60 24.07
N ILE A 6 30.18 12.37 23.72
CA ILE A 6 28.88 11.76 23.98
C ILE A 6 28.88 11.30 25.46
N GLN A 7 27.98 11.88 26.26
CA GLN A 7 27.93 11.67 27.72
C GLN A 7 26.71 10.85 28.16
N THR A 8 25.73 10.69 27.33
CA THR A 8 24.47 10.00 27.69
C THR A 8 24.04 9.02 26.63
N VAL A 9 23.69 7.80 27.05
CA VAL A 9 23.06 6.78 26.23
C VAL A 9 21.64 6.59 26.72
N TYR A 10 20.65 6.93 25.91
CA TYR A 10 19.24 6.68 26.21
C TYR A 10 18.83 5.31 25.67
N ILE A 11 18.33 4.45 26.55
CA ILE A 11 17.83 3.11 26.22
C ILE A 11 16.30 3.13 26.18
N VAL A 12 15.74 2.84 25.02
CA VAL A 12 14.30 2.62 24.82
C VAL A 12 14.06 1.10 24.81
N HIS A 13 13.59 0.57 25.95
CA HIS A 13 13.25 -0.84 26.05
C HIS A 13 11.80 -1.10 25.67
N HIS A 14 11.59 -1.99 24.69
CA HIS A 14 10.30 -2.34 24.15
C HIS A 14 10.29 -3.80 23.67
N SER A 15 9.20 -4.26 23.08
CA SER A 15 9.12 -5.46 22.28
C SER A 15 8.79 -5.07 20.86
N HIS A 16 9.62 -5.43 19.89
CA HIS A 16 9.18 -5.29 18.50
C HIS A 16 7.95 -6.17 18.26
N THR A 17 6.95 -5.60 17.63
CA THR A 17 5.62 -6.23 17.47
C THR A 17 5.40 -6.64 16.03
N ASP A 18 5.51 -7.94 15.77
CA ASP A 18 5.05 -8.61 14.56
C ASP A 18 3.72 -9.29 14.83
N ILE A 19 2.66 -8.98 14.14
CA ILE A 19 1.40 -9.71 14.26
C ILE A 19 1.46 -10.97 13.40
N GLY A 20 2.12 -12.00 13.91
CA GLY A 20 2.54 -13.19 13.21
C GLY A 20 4.04 -13.39 13.25
N TYR A 21 4.68 -13.80 12.15
CA TYR A 21 6.10 -14.02 11.90
C TYR A 21 6.76 -15.10 12.76
N THR A 22 6.66 -14.98 14.09
CA THR A 22 7.26 -15.89 15.07
C THR A 22 6.28 -16.91 15.61
N ASP A 23 4.97 -16.63 15.57
CA ASP A 23 3.88 -17.51 16.02
C ASP A 23 2.56 -17.08 15.34
N LEU A 24 1.47 -17.79 15.60
CA LEU A 24 0.14 -17.43 15.11
C LEU A 24 -0.25 -16.03 15.61
N GLN A 25 -0.95 -15.26 14.77
CA GLN A 25 -1.30 -13.88 15.06
C GLN A 25 -1.96 -13.69 16.44
N GLU A 26 -2.93 -14.55 16.78
CA GLU A 26 -3.64 -14.46 18.05
C GLU A 26 -2.74 -14.80 19.26
N GLN A 27 -1.76 -15.71 19.07
CA GLN A 27 -0.78 -16.03 20.11
C GLN A 27 0.15 -14.86 20.35
N VAL A 28 0.66 -14.23 19.26
CA VAL A 28 1.48 -13.03 19.39
C VAL A 28 0.74 -11.91 20.12
N VAL A 29 -0.52 -11.66 19.79
CA VAL A 29 -1.35 -10.66 20.50
C VAL A 29 -1.46 -10.98 21.97
N ALA A 30 -1.71 -12.24 22.33
CA ALA A 30 -1.79 -12.68 23.73
C ALA A 30 -0.44 -12.50 24.45
N LEU A 31 0.69 -12.85 23.81
CA LEU A 31 2.02 -12.64 24.34
C LEU A 31 2.33 -11.16 24.59
N GLN A 32 2.01 -10.28 23.66
CA GLN A 32 2.23 -8.83 23.79
C GLN A 32 1.41 -8.24 24.95
N VAL A 33 0.19 -8.70 25.15
CA VAL A 33 -0.64 -8.33 26.32
C VAL A 33 0.01 -8.82 27.63
N ASP A 34 0.54 -10.05 27.65
CA ASP A 34 1.24 -10.60 28.82
C ASP A 34 2.56 -9.89 29.09
N TYR A 35 3.25 -9.37 28.07
CA TYR A 35 4.45 -8.53 28.22
C TYR A 35 4.12 -7.21 28.91
N ILE A 36 3.00 -6.57 28.55
CA ILE A 36 2.50 -5.39 29.29
C ILE A 36 2.28 -5.75 30.75
N ARG A 37 1.54 -6.84 31.07
CA ARG A 37 1.34 -7.30 32.45
C ARG A 37 2.67 -7.57 33.19
N SER A 38 3.62 -8.15 32.49
CA SER A 38 4.95 -8.44 33.06
C SER A 38 5.72 -7.15 33.36
N ALA A 39 5.68 -6.17 32.48
CA ALA A 39 6.28 -4.86 32.71
C ALA A 39 5.63 -4.15 33.91
N LEU A 40 4.29 -4.18 34.03
CA LEU A 40 3.60 -3.62 35.18
C LEU A 40 4.05 -4.28 36.51
N ARG A 41 4.17 -5.61 36.55
CA ARG A 41 4.69 -6.33 37.73
C ARG A 41 6.15 -5.97 38.06
N LEU A 42 7.02 -5.88 37.06
CA LEU A 42 8.42 -5.50 37.26
C LEU A 42 8.56 -4.09 37.84
N MET A 43 7.74 -3.15 37.39
CA MET A 43 7.74 -1.77 37.85
C MET A 43 7.14 -1.56 39.25
N GLN A 44 6.45 -2.55 39.82
CA GLN A 44 5.99 -2.54 41.21
C GLN A 44 7.11 -2.81 42.22
N ASP A 45 8.15 -3.52 41.81
CA ASP A 45 9.29 -3.80 42.66
C ASP A 45 10.15 -2.55 42.88
N PRO A 46 10.35 -2.08 44.10
CA PRO A 46 11.19 -0.93 44.40
C PRO A 46 12.62 -1.08 43.92
N ALA A 47 13.13 -2.30 43.80
CA ALA A 47 14.46 -2.57 43.26
C ALA A 47 14.59 -2.23 41.76
N ASN A 48 13.45 -2.08 41.06
CA ASN A 48 13.35 -1.74 39.66
C ASN A 48 12.80 -0.30 39.47
N ALA A 49 13.06 0.62 40.38
CA ALA A 49 12.56 2.00 40.31
C ALA A 49 12.95 2.72 38.99
N ASP A 50 14.14 2.42 38.46
CA ASP A 50 14.65 2.99 37.21
C ASP A 50 14.26 2.19 35.96
N PHE A 51 13.51 1.09 36.09
CA PHE A 51 13.03 0.31 34.96
C PHE A 51 11.96 1.08 34.18
N ARG A 52 12.11 1.10 32.87
CA ARG A 52 11.15 1.68 31.91
C ARG A 52 10.78 0.67 30.88
N TRP A 53 9.54 0.70 30.44
CA TRP A 53 9.01 -0.09 29.34
C TRP A 53 8.22 0.79 28.38
N ASN A 54 8.35 0.54 27.09
CA ASN A 54 7.61 1.28 26.06
C ASN A 54 6.66 0.33 25.34
N CYS A 55 5.38 0.68 25.28
CA CYS A 55 4.42 0.01 24.43
C CYS A 55 4.62 0.53 23.01
N GLU A 56 5.26 -0.29 22.16
CA GLU A 56 5.61 0.08 20.79
C GLU A 56 4.38 0.36 19.94
N THR A 57 3.33 -0.44 20.11
CA THR A 57 2.10 -0.32 19.34
C THR A 57 0.89 -0.06 20.23
N LEU A 58 0.04 0.85 19.78
CA LEU A 58 -1.20 1.19 20.49
C LEU A 58 -2.23 0.05 20.41
N PHE A 59 -2.16 -0.79 19.37
CA PHE A 59 -3.00 -1.98 19.23
C PHE A 59 -2.82 -2.96 20.41
N CYS A 60 -1.59 -3.25 20.82
CA CYS A 60 -1.35 -4.12 21.96
C CYS A 60 -1.87 -3.52 23.26
N VAL A 61 -1.82 -2.20 23.41
CA VAL A 61 -2.43 -1.49 24.53
C VAL A 61 -3.96 -1.62 24.48
N GLU A 62 -4.57 -1.48 23.32
CA GLU A 62 -6.01 -1.67 23.15
C GLU A 62 -6.43 -3.09 23.55
N GLU A 63 -5.70 -4.11 23.10
CA GLU A 63 -5.95 -5.51 23.46
C GLU A 63 -5.75 -5.77 24.96
N PHE A 64 -4.74 -5.14 25.59
CA PHE A 64 -4.58 -5.16 27.02
C PHE A 64 -5.81 -4.57 27.72
N PHE A 65 -6.27 -3.39 27.35
CA PHE A 65 -7.45 -2.75 27.95
C PHE A 65 -8.76 -3.53 27.73
N ARG A 66 -8.83 -4.35 26.69
CA ARG A 66 -9.98 -5.21 26.42
C ARG A 66 -10.05 -6.40 27.40
N THR A 67 -8.90 -6.86 27.92
CA THR A 67 -8.79 -8.07 28.74
C THR A 67 -8.36 -7.83 30.19
N ALA A 68 -7.82 -6.65 30.49
CA ALA A 68 -7.30 -6.29 31.81
C ALA A 68 -8.41 -6.00 32.83
N SER A 69 -8.15 -6.36 34.08
CA SER A 69 -9.01 -5.97 35.18
C SER A 69 -9.01 -4.45 35.42
N PRO A 70 -10.01 -3.86 36.09
CA PRO A 70 -10.00 -2.45 36.45
C PRO A 70 -8.72 -2.03 37.21
N GLU A 71 -8.20 -2.90 38.07
CA GLU A 71 -6.98 -2.67 38.86
C GLU A 71 -5.75 -2.62 37.96
N GLU A 72 -5.63 -3.57 37.01
CA GLU A 72 -4.54 -3.57 36.00
C GLU A 72 -4.61 -2.32 35.11
N GLN A 73 -5.81 -1.94 34.67
CA GLN A 73 -5.99 -0.72 33.88
C GLN A 73 -5.59 0.54 34.67
N GLN A 74 -5.95 0.62 35.95
CA GLN A 74 -5.56 1.74 36.79
C GLN A 74 -4.06 1.80 37.01
N GLN A 75 -3.41 0.64 37.30
CA GLN A 75 -1.96 0.54 37.42
C GLN A 75 -1.23 0.98 36.15
N PHE A 76 -1.72 0.57 34.98
CA PHE A 76 -1.20 1.00 33.68
C PHE A 76 -1.25 2.53 33.55
N LEU A 77 -2.40 3.13 33.85
CA LEU A 77 -2.58 4.58 33.75
C LEU A 77 -1.73 5.35 34.77
N ASP A 78 -1.55 4.82 35.98
CA ASP A 78 -0.68 5.43 36.99
C ASP A 78 0.78 5.45 36.54
N LEU A 79 1.32 4.32 36.04
CA LEU A 79 2.69 4.23 35.55
C LEU A 79 2.92 5.07 34.28
N ALA A 80 1.91 5.20 33.42
CA ALA A 80 1.98 6.07 32.26
C ALA A 80 1.99 7.56 32.66
N ARG A 81 1.21 7.95 33.67
CA ARG A 81 1.24 9.32 34.24
C ARG A 81 2.57 9.65 34.91
N ASP A 82 3.15 8.68 35.61
CA ASP A 82 4.44 8.83 36.26
C ASP A 82 5.64 8.85 35.28
N GLY A 83 5.36 8.65 33.97
CA GLY A 83 6.38 8.59 32.92
C GLY A 83 7.22 7.32 32.90
N ARG A 84 6.90 6.30 33.70
CA ARG A 84 7.63 5.03 33.74
C ARG A 84 7.22 4.05 32.64
N LEU A 85 5.99 4.15 32.14
CA LEU A 85 5.46 3.40 31.03
C LEU A 85 5.29 4.32 29.83
N GLY A 86 6.10 4.12 28.79
CA GLY A 86 6.06 4.87 27.54
C GLY A 86 4.94 4.40 26.62
N LEU A 87 4.32 5.35 25.93
CA LEU A 87 3.24 5.11 24.99
C LEU A 87 3.60 5.60 23.60
N SER A 88 3.39 4.76 22.61
CA SER A 88 3.50 5.11 21.20
C SER A 88 2.12 5.35 20.58
N ALA A 89 1.98 6.43 19.84
CA ALA A 89 0.78 6.73 19.05
C ALA A 89 0.70 5.89 17.76
N ASN A 90 1.79 5.21 17.38
CA ASN A 90 1.75 4.28 16.26
C ASN A 90 0.86 3.09 16.61
N TYR A 91 -0.22 2.89 15.85
CA TYR A 91 -1.19 1.85 16.18
C TYR A 91 -0.62 0.45 15.94
N LEU A 92 0.06 0.25 14.82
CA LEU A 92 0.85 -0.92 14.42
C LEU A 92 2.00 -0.43 13.54
N ASN A 93 3.00 -1.26 13.29
CA ASN A 93 3.98 -0.98 12.24
C ASN A 93 3.32 -1.29 10.89
N PHE A 94 3.14 -0.26 10.06
CA PHE A 94 2.31 -0.34 8.88
C PHE A 94 3.12 -0.35 7.59
N THR A 95 2.63 -1.09 6.60
CA THR A 95 2.97 -0.86 5.19
C THR A 95 2.26 0.39 4.67
N ASP A 96 2.68 0.88 3.51
CA ASP A 96 2.03 1.99 2.80
C ASP A 96 0.58 1.70 2.34
N LEU A 97 0.04 0.50 2.59
CA LEU A 97 -1.38 0.19 2.39
C LEU A 97 -2.30 0.86 3.42
N LEU A 98 -1.75 1.40 4.49
CA LEU A 98 -2.52 2.00 5.59
C LEU A 98 -3.62 2.94 5.09
N ASP A 99 -4.85 2.72 5.55
CA ASP A 99 -5.90 3.72 5.48
C ASP A 99 -5.65 4.78 6.58
N CYS A 100 -5.04 5.90 6.18
CA CYS A 100 -4.67 6.97 7.11
C CYS A 100 -5.89 7.63 7.77
N GLY A 101 -7.07 7.59 7.14
CA GLY A 101 -8.31 8.08 7.73
C GLY A 101 -8.79 7.18 8.86
N VAL A 102 -8.75 5.87 8.67
CA VAL A 102 -9.07 4.88 9.73
C VAL A 102 -8.08 5.01 10.89
N TYR A 103 -6.80 5.07 10.60
CA TYR A 103 -5.75 5.27 11.61
C TYR A 103 -5.96 6.55 12.41
N GLY A 104 -6.18 7.69 11.73
CA GLY A 104 -6.38 8.99 12.40
C GLY A 104 -7.58 9.00 13.35
N ARG A 105 -8.71 8.38 12.96
CA ARG A 105 -9.88 8.23 13.85
C ARG A 105 -9.58 7.34 15.06
N ARG A 106 -8.86 6.24 14.86
CA ARG A 106 -8.46 5.35 15.94
C ARG A 106 -7.54 6.06 16.93
N LEU A 107 -6.57 6.80 16.44
CA LEU A 107 -5.65 7.58 17.25
C LEU A 107 -6.38 8.67 18.06
N ALA A 108 -7.34 9.38 17.45
CA ALA A 108 -8.17 10.36 18.13
C ALA A 108 -8.93 9.78 19.34
N GLN A 109 -9.55 8.60 19.16
CA GLN A 109 -10.28 7.90 20.23
C GLN A 109 -9.37 7.57 21.42
N TRP A 110 -8.17 7.05 21.16
CA TRP A 110 -7.24 6.71 22.22
C TRP A 110 -6.64 7.94 22.90
N ARG A 111 -6.35 9.00 22.12
CA ARG A 111 -5.89 10.26 22.68
C ARG A 111 -6.92 10.87 23.65
N GLU A 112 -8.20 10.89 23.28
CA GLU A 112 -9.27 11.35 24.15
C GLU A 112 -9.37 10.52 25.43
N ARG A 113 -9.31 9.18 25.30
CA ARG A 113 -9.35 8.26 26.45
C ARG A 113 -8.18 8.51 27.41
N PHE A 114 -6.96 8.64 26.90
CA PHE A 114 -5.78 8.92 27.72
C PHE A 114 -5.83 10.31 28.35
N ALA A 115 -6.24 11.33 27.61
CA ALA A 115 -6.38 12.69 28.13
C ALA A 115 -7.40 12.74 29.29
N ALA A 116 -8.53 12.04 29.18
CA ALA A 116 -9.50 11.91 30.26
C ALA A 116 -8.92 11.24 31.51
N ALA A 117 -7.91 10.38 31.35
CA ALA A 117 -7.17 9.73 32.42
C ALA A 117 -5.95 10.54 32.90
N GLY A 118 -5.68 11.72 32.36
CA GLY A 118 -4.52 12.56 32.71
C GLY A 118 -3.19 12.00 32.16
N VAL A 119 -3.24 11.18 31.09
CA VAL A 119 -2.07 10.61 30.42
C VAL A 119 -1.82 11.35 29.10
N THR A 120 -0.58 11.74 28.84
CA THR A 120 -0.18 12.40 27.60
C THR A 120 0.23 11.39 26.53
N LEU A 121 -0.35 11.49 25.33
CA LEU A 121 0.04 10.73 24.15
C LEU A 121 0.48 11.72 23.07
N ASN A 122 1.77 12.04 23.03
CA ASN A 122 2.36 13.00 22.11
C ASN A 122 3.61 12.46 21.37
N THR A 123 3.92 11.19 21.56
CA THR A 123 5.05 10.52 20.94
C THR A 123 4.63 9.29 20.19
N ALA A 124 5.39 8.93 19.17
CA ALA A 124 5.26 7.68 18.42
C ALA A 124 6.63 7.03 18.23
N MET A 125 6.64 5.73 18.08
CA MET A 125 7.80 4.99 17.57
C MET A 125 7.36 4.01 16.48
N CYS A 126 8.28 3.71 15.59
CA CYS A 126 8.10 2.80 14.49
C CYS A 126 9.38 1.98 14.34
N ALA A 127 9.26 0.69 14.25
CA ALA A 127 10.40 -0.22 14.12
C ALA A 127 10.20 -1.14 12.93
N ASP A 128 11.31 -1.64 12.40
CA ASP A 128 11.44 -2.61 11.31
C ASP A 128 11.07 -2.10 9.90
N ILE A 129 10.10 -1.24 9.73
CA ILE A 129 9.71 -0.67 8.45
C ILE A 129 10.67 0.43 7.98
N ASN A 130 10.76 0.66 6.68
CA ASN A 130 11.72 1.57 6.05
C ASN A 130 11.10 2.81 5.44
N GLY A 131 9.84 3.08 5.73
CA GLY A 131 9.15 4.25 5.24
C GLY A 131 7.82 4.48 5.94
N ILE A 132 7.30 5.68 5.78
CA ILE A 132 6.02 6.14 6.36
C ILE A 132 5.42 7.13 5.37
N SER A 133 4.15 6.96 5.03
CA SER A 133 3.49 7.89 4.11
C SER A 133 3.28 9.29 4.72
N MET A 134 3.22 10.31 3.86
CA MET A 134 2.82 11.66 4.29
C MET A 134 1.44 11.67 4.95
N GLY A 135 0.53 10.82 4.53
CA GLY A 135 -0.78 10.67 5.15
C GLY A 135 -0.72 10.17 6.58
N GLN A 136 0.18 9.24 6.90
CA GLN A 136 0.39 8.77 8.28
C GLN A 136 1.02 9.87 9.15
N ARG A 137 2.02 10.62 8.63
CA ARG A 137 2.56 11.82 9.29
C ARG A 137 1.45 12.81 9.65
N ASP A 138 0.59 13.11 8.69
CA ASP A 138 -0.47 14.10 8.89
C ASP A 138 -1.51 13.63 9.88
N ALA A 139 -1.86 12.34 9.88
CA ALA A 139 -2.73 11.75 10.90
C ALA A 139 -2.13 11.89 12.31
N MET A 140 -0.81 11.73 12.47
CA MET A 140 -0.11 12.00 13.73
C MET A 140 -0.18 13.48 14.10
N LEU A 141 0.17 14.39 13.21
CA LEU A 141 0.15 15.83 13.43
C LEU A 141 -1.25 16.36 13.77
N ASP A 142 -2.28 15.88 13.08
CA ASP A 142 -3.68 16.28 13.33
C ASP A 142 -4.16 15.79 14.71
N ASN A 143 -3.53 14.76 15.25
CA ASN A 143 -3.77 14.23 16.59
C ASN A 143 -2.77 14.72 17.64
N GLY A 144 -1.97 15.75 17.36
CA GLY A 144 -1.08 16.41 18.34
C GLY A 144 0.13 15.55 18.74
N ILE A 145 0.57 14.66 17.88
CA ILE A 145 1.84 13.95 18.05
C ILE A 145 2.97 14.90 17.64
N GLU A 146 3.97 15.02 18.50
CA GLU A 146 5.07 15.99 18.38
C GLU A 146 6.40 15.32 18.03
N PHE A 147 6.56 14.04 18.36
CA PHE A 147 7.80 13.30 18.21
C PHE A 147 7.58 11.90 17.64
N LEU A 148 8.40 11.53 16.66
CA LEU A 148 8.46 10.20 16.08
C LEU A 148 9.88 9.65 16.17
N TYR A 149 10.02 8.50 16.81
CA TYR A 149 11.25 7.73 16.83
C TYR A 149 11.16 6.59 15.82
N THR A 150 11.97 6.64 14.75
CA THR A 150 12.04 5.58 13.74
C THR A 150 13.28 4.71 13.98
N ASN A 151 13.10 3.39 13.93
CA ASN A 151 14.17 2.40 13.97
C ASN A 151 14.22 1.71 12.61
N ILE A 152 14.98 2.28 11.69
CA ILE A 152 15.05 1.80 10.30
C ILE A 152 15.68 0.41 10.25
N HIS A 153 15.08 -0.47 9.47
CA HIS A 153 15.61 -1.81 9.22
C HIS A 153 16.79 -1.74 8.23
N CYS A 154 17.96 -1.56 8.76
CA CYS A 154 19.18 -1.27 7.99
C CYS A 154 19.72 -2.45 7.15
N HIS A 155 19.15 -3.65 7.24
CA HIS A 155 19.53 -4.80 6.40
C HIS A 155 19.30 -4.56 4.91
N HIS A 156 18.50 -3.56 4.56
CA HIS A 156 18.22 -3.20 3.18
C HIS A 156 19.14 -2.12 2.62
N GLY A 157 20.10 -1.69 3.44
CA GLY A 157 21.13 -0.76 3.01
C GLY A 157 20.67 0.67 2.81
N MET A 158 19.56 1.08 3.43
CA MET A 158 18.96 2.39 3.20
C MET A 158 18.73 3.14 4.48
N TYR A 159 19.24 4.36 4.51
CA TYR A 159 18.95 5.33 5.53
C TYR A 159 18.34 6.58 4.90
N PRO A 160 17.13 7.01 5.31
CA PRO A 160 16.63 8.34 4.99
C PRO A 160 17.70 9.37 5.36
N LEU A 161 17.84 10.40 4.54
CA LEU A 161 18.87 11.43 4.69
C LEU A 161 20.31 10.89 4.62
N ARG A 162 20.50 9.61 4.25
CA ARG A 162 21.80 8.90 4.26
C ARG A 162 22.51 8.93 5.61
N LYS A 163 21.75 9.08 6.69
CA LYS A 163 22.24 9.16 8.06
C LYS A 163 21.29 8.43 9.00
N ASN A 164 21.85 7.72 9.92
CA ASN A 164 21.19 7.27 11.14
C ASN A 164 21.57 8.16 12.32
N GLN A 165 20.97 7.95 13.45
CA GLN A 165 21.19 8.73 14.68
C GLN A 165 21.14 10.23 14.39
N THR A 166 20.12 10.70 13.71
CA THR A 166 19.98 12.11 13.33
C THR A 166 18.54 12.58 13.48
N ALA A 167 18.39 13.86 13.82
CA ALA A 167 17.08 14.49 13.95
C ALA A 167 16.75 15.39 12.75
N TYR A 168 15.47 15.49 12.45
CA TYR A 168 14.93 16.46 11.49
C TYR A 168 13.48 16.80 11.82
N PHE A 169 13.03 17.94 11.32
CA PHE A 169 11.61 18.27 11.29
C PHE A 169 11.00 17.85 9.95
N TRP A 170 9.94 17.05 10.01
CA TRP A 170 9.17 16.65 8.84
C TRP A 170 7.94 17.53 8.71
N GLU A 171 8.00 18.50 7.79
CA GLU A 171 7.00 19.54 7.61
C GLU A 171 5.94 19.12 6.58
N ASN A 172 4.67 19.40 6.86
CA ASN A 172 3.56 19.18 5.92
C ASN A 172 3.22 20.46 5.12
N ALA A 173 2.26 20.35 4.18
CA ALA A 173 1.83 21.47 3.34
C ALA A 173 1.25 22.66 4.14
N GLN A 174 0.72 22.41 5.35
CA GLN A 174 0.19 23.43 6.25
C GLN A 174 1.28 24.08 7.14
N GLY A 175 2.54 23.68 7.00
CA GLY A 175 3.66 24.17 7.81
C GLY A 175 3.72 23.58 9.23
N LYS A 176 2.91 22.57 9.55
CA LYS A 176 3.04 21.80 10.79
C LYS A 176 4.26 20.88 10.71
N ARG A 177 4.95 20.70 11.83
CA ARG A 177 6.21 19.96 11.90
C ARG A 177 6.15 18.85 12.93
N LEU A 178 6.57 17.66 12.51
CA LEU A 178 6.82 16.51 13.35
C LEU A 178 8.34 16.40 13.58
N LEU A 179 8.80 16.42 14.83
CA LEU A 179 10.20 16.12 15.13
C LEU A 179 10.41 14.63 14.95
N VAL A 180 11.35 14.25 14.08
CA VAL A 180 11.69 12.85 13.82
C VAL A 180 13.13 12.60 14.24
N TRP A 181 13.33 11.52 14.98
CA TRP A 181 14.64 10.92 15.17
C TRP A 181 14.79 9.70 14.27
N ASN A 182 15.70 9.77 13.32
CA ASN A 182 16.05 8.66 12.46
C ASN A 182 17.12 7.80 13.16
N GLY A 183 16.67 6.77 13.85
CA GLY A 183 17.52 5.91 14.68
C GLY A 183 18.21 4.82 13.89
N GLU A 184 18.95 4.00 14.60
CA GLU A 184 19.47 2.73 14.12
C GLU A 184 18.45 1.60 14.29
N HIS A 185 18.82 0.39 13.90
CA HIS A 185 18.01 -0.80 14.07
C HIS A 185 17.52 -0.95 15.53
N TYR A 186 16.28 -1.42 15.70
CA TYR A 186 15.61 -1.53 17.00
C TYR A 186 16.29 -2.46 18.02
N ASN A 187 17.35 -3.16 17.63
CA ASN A 187 18.16 -4.00 18.55
C ASN A 187 19.58 -3.43 18.79
N LEU A 188 19.87 -2.18 18.51
CA LEU A 188 21.19 -1.60 18.73
C LEU A 188 21.67 -1.82 20.17
N GLY A 189 20.81 -1.62 21.17
CA GLY A 189 21.17 -1.84 22.56
C GLY A 189 21.48 -3.30 22.89
N ASN A 190 20.83 -4.26 22.23
CA ASN A 190 21.16 -5.69 22.33
C ASN A 190 22.60 -5.95 21.86
N VAL A 191 22.94 -5.36 20.70
CA VAL A 191 24.25 -5.49 20.09
C VAL A 191 25.34 -4.85 20.94
N LEU A 192 25.08 -3.70 21.54
CA LEU A 192 26.00 -3.07 22.49
C LEU A 192 26.21 -3.92 23.75
N GLY A 193 25.35 -4.91 24.02
CA GLY A 193 25.45 -5.76 25.20
C GLY A 193 24.72 -5.24 26.43
N VAL A 194 23.82 -4.27 26.25
CA VAL A 194 22.92 -3.79 27.34
C VAL A 194 22.09 -4.95 27.88
N ARG A 195 21.68 -5.86 27.00
CA ARG A 195 21.12 -7.15 27.40
C ARG A 195 22.18 -8.23 27.33
N PRO A 196 22.56 -8.86 28.46
CA PRO A 196 23.51 -9.96 28.48
C PRO A 196 23.07 -11.14 27.59
N ASN A 197 24.05 -11.76 26.95
CA ASN A 197 23.85 -12.91 26.05
C ASN A 197 22.88 -12.68 24.87
N ALA A 198 22.60 -11.43 24.52
CA ALA A 198 21.89 -11.14 23.31
C ALA A 198 22.73 -11.58 22.09
N ILE A 199 22.06 -12.18 21.10
CA ILE A 199 22.74 -12.49 19.84
C ILE A 199 22.92 -11.16 19.07
N PRO A 200 24.17 -10.79 18.72
CA PRO A 200 24.39 -9.59 17.93
C PRO A 200 23.76 -9.74 16.57
N ASN A 201 23.19 -8.65 16.07
CA ASN A 201 22.78 -8.56 14.68
C ASN A 201 24.01 -8.69 13.77
N TYR A 202 23.89 -9.44 12.67
CA TYR A 202 24.99 -9.66 11.73
C TYR A 202 25.57 -8.36 11.15
N MET A 203 24.79 -7.29 11.04
CA MET A 203 25.27 -5.99 10.53
C MET A 203 26.20 -5.26 11.52
N THR A 204 26.06 -5.54 12.79
CA THR A 204 26.87 -4.92 13.84
C THR A 204 28.00 -5.81 14.29
N LEU A 205 27.98 -7.12 13.97
CA LEU A 205 29.11 -8.03 14.21
C LEU A 205 30.39 -7.56 13.50
N ASP A 206 30.28 -7.04 12.29
CA ASP A 206 31.42 -6.53 11.53
C ASP A 206 31.99 -5.25 12.15
N ARG A 207 31.16 -4.45 12.80
CA ARG A 207 31.55 -3.18 13.44
C ARG A 207 32.16 -3.41 14.85
N LEU A 208 31.63 -4.37 15.61
CA LEU A 208 31.97 -4.59 17.01
C LEU A 208 32.76 -5.89 17.25
N GLY A 209 32.98 -6.69 16.22
CA GLY A 209 33.54 -8.04 16.31
C GLY A 209 35.00 -8.14 16.86
N ASN A 210 35.69 -7.01 17.01
CA ASN A 210 37.09 -6.95 17.50
C ASN A 210 37.22 -6.26 18.85
N THR A 211 36.17 -6.20 19.66
CA THR A 211 36.23 -5.62 20.99
C THR A 211 37.11 -6.47 21.95
N ALA A 212 37.73 -5.83 22.93
CA ALA A 212 38.61 -6.50 23.87
C ALA A 212 37.87 -7.58 24.68
N PRO A 213 38.57 -8.66 25.11
CA PRO A 213 37.97 -9.61 26.02
C PRO A 213 37.45 -8.92 27.29
N ALA A 214 36.27 -9.30 27.71
CA ALA A 214 35.56 -8.74 28.86
C ALA A 214 35.65 -9.68 30.07
N ALA A 215 35.74 -9.13 31.27
CA ALA A 215 35.72 -9.88 32.52
C ALA A 215 34.27 -10.26 32.93
N ASP A 216 33.32 -9.40 32.64
CA ASP A 216 31.87 -9.58 32.87
C ASP A 216 31.03 -8.79 31.89
N ASP A 217 29.69 -8.87 32.01
CA ASP A 217 28.73 -8.21 31.11
C ASP A 217 28.88 -6.69 31.08
N ALA A 218 29.18 -6.04 32.20
CA ALA A 218 29.38 -4.60 32.28
C ALA A 218 30.66 -4.16 31.56
N ASP A 219 31.71 -4.95 31.60
CA ASP A 219 32.96 -4.70 30.87
C ASP A 219 32.76 -4.96 29.36
N ALA A 220 31.97 -5.99 28.99
CA ALA A 220 31.62 -6.24 27.60
C ALA A 220 30.84 -5.05 27.02
N LEU A 221 29.81 -4.55 27.72
CA LEU A 221 29.07 -3.36 27.37
C LEU A 221 29.99 -2.13 27.25
N ALA A 222 30.95 -1.94 28.21
CA ALA A 222 31.88 -0.82 28.16
C ALA A 222 32.76 -0.85 26.91
N ASN A 223 33.29 -2.02 26.54
CA ASN A 223 34.13 -2.20 25.36
C ASN A 223 33.35 -1.94 24.05
N ASN A 224 32.14 -2.49 23.93
CA ASN A 224 31.31 -2.31 22.75
C ASN A 224 30.87 -0.86 22.61
N LEU A 225 30.46 -0.23 23.71
CA LEU A 225 30.03 1.16 23.70
C LEU A 225 31.19 2.11 23.37
N ASP A 226 32.42 1.90 23.95
CA ASP A 226 33.60 2.68 23.61
C ASP A 226 33.92 2.63 22.10
N ALA A 227 33.82 1.45 21.50
CA ALA A 227 34.01 1.28 20.06
C ALA A 227 32.96 2.04 19.24
N TYR A 228 31.68 1.90 19.60
CA TYR A 228 30.57 2.57 18.89
C TYR A 228 30.62 4.11 19.01
N LEU A 229 30.84 4.63 20.22
CA LEU A 229 30.98 6.06 20.45
C LEU A 229 32.21 6.66 19.73
N THR A 230 33.32 5.92 19.68
CA THR A 230 34.48 6.30 18.91
C THR A 230 34.16 6.47 17.44
N GLU A 231 33.46 5.50 16.85
CA GLU A 231 33.04 5.56 15.45
C GLU A 231 32.09 6.75 15.20
N CYS A 232 31.11 6.98 16.08
CA CYS A 232 30.24 8.15 15.99
C CYS A 232 31.01 9.46 15.95
N GLU A 233 31.98 9.62 16.89
CA GLU A 233 32.78 10.84 16.99
C GLU A 233 33.71 11.03 15.78
N GLU A 234 34.35 9.96 15.30
CA GLU A 234 35.19 9.99 14.10
C GLU A 234 34.40 10.37 12.86
N ASN A 235 33.12 10.03 12.80
CA ASN A 235 32.17 10.40 11.73
C ASN A 235 31.53 11.79 11.94
N GLY A 236 31.97 12.56 12.96
CA GLY A 236 31.51 13.93 13.20
C GLY A 236 30.10 14.01 13.80
N TYR A 237 29.75 13.05 14.65
CA TYR A 237 28.44 13.02 15.35
C TYR A 237 28.25 14.30 16.20
N PRO A 238 27.12 15.03 16.03
CA PRO A 238 27.02 16.39 16.60
C PRO A 238 26.41 16.45 18.00
N TYR A 239 25.86 15.35 18.53
CA TYR A 239 25.12 15.37 19.79
C TYR A 239 25.94 14.82 20.96
N ASP A 240 25.63 15.28 22.18
CA ASP A 240 26.17 14.77 23.44
C ASP A 240 25.47 13.53 23.98
N PHE A 241 24.58 12.92 23.19
CA PHE A 241 23.82 11.73 23.53
C PHE A 241 23.64 10.81 22.30
N ILE A 242 23.35 9.54 22.53
CA ILE A 242 22.85 8.59 21.53
C ILE A 242 21.57 7.93 22.01
N LEU A 243 20.79 7.42 21.07
CA LEU A 243 19.60 6.61 21.31
C LEU A 243 19.86 5.18 20.89
N ALA A 244 19.49 4.23 21.74
CA ALA A 244 19.54 2.81 21.41
C ALA A 244 18.26 2.11 21.87
N SER A 245 17.62 1.38 21.00
CA SER A 245 16.50 0.51 21.35
C SER A 245 16.99 -0.85 21.81
N VAL A 246 16.26 -1.46 22.72
CA VAL A 246 16.42 -2.85 23.13
C VAL A 246 15.10 -3.55 22.93
N SER A 247 15.06 -4.51 22.01
CA SER A 247 13.92 -5.36 21.75
C SER A 247 14.23 -6.79 22.18
N GLY A 248 13.67 -7.18 23.29
CA GLY A 248 13.68 -8.54 23.82
C GLY A 248 15.03 -9.29 23.82
N VAL A 249 14.91 -10.63 23.84
CA VAL A 249 16.08 -11.52 23.86
C VAL A 249 16.71 -11.65 22.48
N PHE A 250 15.89 -11.64 21.45
CA PHE A 250 16.29 -12.03 20.11
C PHE A 250 16.04 -10.98 19.05
N SER A 251 15.10 -10.17 19.22
CA SER A 251 14.65 -9.02 18.46
C SER A 251 13.12 -8.87 18.46
N ASP A 252 12.37 -9.91 18.09
CA ASP A 252 10.95 -9.78 17.79
C ASP A 252 10.09 -10.47 18.85
N ASN A 253 8.93 -9.91 19.18
CA ASN A 253 7.93 -10.49 20.08
C ASN A 253 8.50 -11.04 21.40
N ALA A 254 9.35 -10.26 22.08
CA ALA A 254 10.06 -10.74 23.27
C ALA A 254 9.69 -9.98 24.56
N PRO A 255 9.72 -10.66 25.74
CA PRO A 255 9.26 -10.08 26.99
C PRO A 255 10.18 -8.98 27.53
N PRO A 256 9.68 -8.18 28.51
CA PRO A 256 10.52 -7.29 29.29
C PRO A 256 11.63 -8.06 30.04
N GLU A 257 12.86 -7.50 30.03
CA GLU A 257 14.04 -8.15 30.57
C GLU A 257 14.65 -7.32 31.73
N PRO A 258 14.51 -7.76 32.98
CA PRO A 258 15.02 -7.02 34.13
C PRO A 258 16.55 -7.02 34.26
N LEU A 259 17.29 -7.96 33.61
CA LEU A 259 18.74 -7.97 33.62
C LEU A 259 19.36 -6.75 32.96
N ILE A 260 18.66 -6.14 31.99
CA ILE A 260 19.05 -4.88 31.35
C ILE A 260 19.34 -3.80 32.39
N LEU A 261 18.43 -3.59 33.34
CA LEU A 261 18.63 -2.60 34.39
C LEU A 261 19.86 -2.91 35.28
N ARG A 262 20.08 -4.16 35.62
CA ARG A 262 21.22 -4.58 36.43
C ARG A 262 22.57 -4.36 35.71
N THR A 263 22.60 -4.68 34.41
CA THR A 263 23.80 -4.44 33.58
C THR A 263 24.09 -2.95 33.47
N ILE A 264 23.08 -2.13 33.26
CA ILE A 264 23.20 -0.67 33.23
C ILE A 264 23.71 -0.13 34.57
N GLN A 265 23.18 -0.58 35.70
CA GLN A 265 23.60 -0.14 37.03
C GLN A 265 25.07 -0.54 37.31
N ALA A 266 25.46 -1.77 36.94
CA ALA A 266 26.83 -2.24 37.09
C ALA A 266 27.79 -1.43 36.19
N TYR A 267 27.40 -1.13 34.95
CA TYR A 267 28.18 -0.30 34.05
C TYR A 267 28.32 1.13 34.57
N ASN A 268 27.25 1.79 34.96
CA ASN A 268 27.25 3.19 35.44
C ASN A 268 28.09 3.38 36.70
N ALA A 269 28.10 2.38 37.56
CA ALA A 269 28.94 2.41 38.78
C ALA A 269 30.45 2.44 38.50
N ARG A 270 30.86 1.93 37.32
CA ARG A 270 32.28 1.84 36.91
C ARG A 270 32.70 2.94 35.94
N ASN A 271 31.75 3.52 35.22
CA ASN A 271 31.99 4.45 34.10
C ASN A 271 31.22 5.77 34.32
N PRO A 272 31.72 6.70 35.13
CA PRO A 272 31.04 7.95 35.46
C PRO A 272 30.97 8.95 34.27
N GLU A 273 31.86 8.83 33.29
CA GLU A 273 32.00 9.75 32.16
C GLU A 273 30.82 9.62 31.14
N VAL A 274 30.37 8.38 30.93
CA VAL A 274 29.26 8.12 30.02
C VAL A 274 28.17 7.35 30.78
N GLN A 275 26.99 7.93 30.91
CA GLN A 275 25.92 7.34 31.70
C GLN A 275 24.84 6.74 30.78
N ILE A 276 24.38 5.55 31.09
CA ILE A 276 23.25 4.89 30.40
C ILE A 276 21.97 5.07 31.22
N ARG A 277 20.88 5.45 30.57
CA ARG A 277 19.59 5.66 31.21
C ARG A 277 18.49 4.96 30.44
N MET A 278 17.67 4.15 31.12
CA MET A 278 16.41 3.69 30.56
C MET A 278 15.40 4.84 30.59
N VAL A 279 14.66 5.02 29.50
CA VAL A 279 13.67 6.10 29.35
C VAL A 279 12.38 5.61 28.70
N SER A 280 11.29 6.23 29.07
CA SER A 280 10.06 6.17 28.26
C SER A 280 10.18 7.11 27.05
N LEU A 281 9.33 6.90 26.05
CA LEU A 281 9.29 7.79 24.87
C LEU A 281 9.02 9.25 25.24
N GLN A 282 8.16 9.47 26.23
CA GLN A 282 7.83 10.81 26.73
C GLN A 282 9.01 11.44 27.48
N GLU A 283 9.70 10.67 28.36
CA GLU A 283 10.93 11.13 29.01
C GLU A 283 12.03 11.44 27.98
N LEU A 284 12.18 10.57 26.98
CA LEU A 284 13.13 10.77 25.88
C LEU A 284 12.85 12.08 25.16
N TYR A 285 11.62 12.27 24.67
CA TYR A 285 11.23 13.48 23.96
C TYR A 285 11.50 14.74 24.79
N ALA A 286 11.12 14.75 26.05
CA ALA A 286 11.36 15.86 26.95
C ALA A 286 12.87 16.16 27.14
N ALA A 287 13.73 15.13 27.15
CA ALA A 287 15.18 15.28 27.33
C ALA A 287 15.89 15.82 26.08
N ILE A 288 15.46 15.39 24.86
CA ILE A 288 16.18 15.69 23.61
C ILE A 288 15.60 16.86 22.83
N ALA A 289 14.27 17.11 22.88
CA ALA A 289 13.62 18.14 22.09
C ALA A 289 14.25 19.56 22.28
N PRO A 290 14.65 19.98 23.50
CA PRO A 290 15.32 21.28 23.67
C PRO A 290 16.65 21.39 22.94
N LYS A 291 17.34 20.25 22.71
CA LYS A 291 18.65 20.18 22.04
C LYS A 291 18.54 20.10 20.51
N LEU A 292 17.31 19.91 19.98
CA LEU A 292 17.07 19.61 18.57
C LEU A 292 16.31 20.72 17.82
N GLN A 293 16.16 21.90 18.42
CA GLN A 293 15.39 23.01 17.84
C GLN A 293 15.95 23.52 16.50
N ASP A 294 17.26 23.40 16.30
CA ASP A 294 17.94 23.81 15.07
C ASP A 294 18.08 22.68 14.04
N SER A 295 17.35 21.57 14.21
CA SER A 295 17.37 20.46 13.27
C SER A 295 16.86 20.89 11.89
N PRO A 296 17.37 20.30 10.80
CA PRO A 296 16.94 20.65 9.44
C PRO A 296 15.46 20.32 9.23
N VAL A 297 14.84 21.06 8.32
CA VAL A 297 13.44 20.85 7.92
C VAL A 297 13.40 20.18 6.55
N TYR A 298 12.70 19.07 6.45
CA TYR A 298 12.46 18.35 5.21
C TYR A 298 10.97 18.25 4.91
N ARG A 299 10.65 18.21 3.62
CA ARG A 299 9.32 17.96 3.08
C ARG A 299 9.37 16.76 2.14
N GLY A 300 8.21 16.24 1.79
CA GLY A 300 8.08 15.13 0.86
C GLY A 300 7.90 13.77 1.53
N ASP A 301 7.82 12.75 0.71
CA ASP A 301 7.48 11.41 1.13
C ASP A 301 8.68 10.65 1.72
N LEU A 302 8.47 9.93 2.80
CA LEU A 302 9.42 8.96 3.34
C LEU A 302 9.08 7.59 2.74
N ASN A 303 9.43 7.41 1.47
CA ASN A 303 9.04 6.27 0.67
C ASN A 303 9.49 4.93 1.28
N ASP A 304 8.54 4.01 1.44
CA ASP A 304 8.79 2.71 2.03
C ASP A 304 9.51 1.79 1.04
N TRP A 305 10.68 1.31 1.46
CA TRP A 305 11.44 0.33 0.71
C TRP A 305 10.81 -1.06 0.71
N TRP A 306 9.94 -1.35 1.66
CA TRP A 306 9.22 -2.62 1.77
C TRP A 306 7.92 -2.66 0.96
N ALA A 307 7.56 -1.56 0.33
CA ALA A 307 6.31 -1.44 -0.42
C ALA A 307 6.09 -2.56 -1.44
N ASN A 308 7.17 -3.11 -2.04
CA ASN A 308 7.05 -4.19 -3.02
C ASN A 308 6.54 -5.52 -2.44
N GLY A 309 6.65 -5.74 -1.14
CA GLY A 309 6.21 -6.98 -0.49
C GLY A 309 4.73 -7.29 -0.71
N VAL A 310 3.88 -6.26 -0.79
CA VAL A 310 2.43 -6.44 -1.04
C VAL A 310 2.12 -7.11 -2.38
N GLY A 311 3.05 -7.04 -3.33
CA GLY A 311 2.94 -7.72 -4.61
C GLY A 311 2.96 -9.25 -4.53
N SER A 312 3.27 -9.83 -3.35
CA SER A 312 3.26 -11.28 -3.12
C SER A 312 1.85 -11.88 -2.99
N THR A 313 0.84 -11.06 -2.65
CA THR A 313 -0.56 -11.47 -2.52
C THR A 313 -1.51 -10.55 -3.28
N PRO A 314 -1.31 -10.32 -4.59
CA PRO A 314 -1.97 -9.26 -5.33
C PRO A 314 -3.50 -9.40 -5.40
N ALA A 315 -4.02 -10.63 -5.45
CA ALA A 315 -5.46 -10.89 -5.46
C ALA A 315 -6.12 -10.47 -4.13
N VAL A 316 -5.41 -10.64 -3.02
CA VAL A 316 -5.90 -10.26 -1.68
C VAL A 316 -5.80 -8.75 -1.47
N VAL A 317 -4.71 -8.13 -1.91
CA VAL A 317 -4.55 -6.67 -1.92
C VAL A 317 -5.70 -5.98 -2.67
N LYS A 318 -6.12 -6.53 -3.80
CA LYS A 318 -7.31 -6.07 -4.52
C LYS A 318 -8.57 -6.06 -3.64
N HIS A 319 -8.82 -7.12 -2.85
CA HIS A 319 -9.97 -7.18 -1.94
C HIS A 319 -9.86 -6.16 -0.80
N TYR A 320 -8.66 -5.97 -0.27
CA TYR A 320 -8.38 -4.94 0.72
C TYR A 320 -8.69 -3.53 0.18
N LEU A 321 -8.19 -3.19 -1.00
CA LEU A 321 -8.45 -1.88 -1.63
C LEU A 321 -9.94 -1.69 -1.96
N ALA A 322 -10.63 -2.76 -2.37
CA ALA A 322 -12.08 -2.72 -2.55
C ALA A 322 -12.81 -2.48 -1.23
N ALA A 323 -12.34 -3.07 -0.11
CA ALA A 323 -12.91 -2.83 1.22
C ALA A 323 -12.77 -1.35 1.65
N ARG A 324 -11.60 -0.74 1.44
CA ARG A 324 -11.37 0.69 1.70
C ARG A 324 -12.38 1.56 0.94
N ARG A 325 -12.48 1.37 -0.39
CA ARG A 325 -13.42 2.13 -1.23
C ARG A 325 -14.89 1.88 -0.84
N ASN A 326 -15.25 0.66 -0.51
CA ASN A 326 -16.61 0.32 -0.09
C ASN A 326 -16.99 0.95 1.26
N LEU A 327 -16.05 1.03 2.20
CA LEU A 327 -16.28 1.70 3.49
C LEU A 327 -16.45 3.21 3.30
N GLU A 328 -15.62 3.82 2.46
CA GLU A 328 -15.77 5.21 2.05
C GLU A 328 -17.11 5.46 1.36
N LEU A 329 -17.46 4.61 0.38
CA LEU A 329 -18.73 4.69 -0.33
C LEU A 329 -19.92 4.58 0.62
N ALA A 330 -19.87 3.68 1.62
CA ALA A 330 -20.92 3.56 2.62
C ALA A 330 -21.11 4.86 3.41
N ARG A 331 -20.02 5.52 3.81
CA ARG A 331 -20.06 6.82 4.51
C ARG A 331 -20.57 7.96 3.63
N ARG A 332 -20.28 7.93 2.33
CA ARG A 332 -20.80 8.94 1.38
C ARG A 332 -22.30 8.76 1.12
N LEU A 333 -22.77 7.53 1.02
CA LEU A 333 -24.18 7.20 0.80
C LEU A 333 -25.04 7.39 2.06
N ASP A 334 -24.47 7.17 3.23
CA ASP A 334 -25.10 7.40 4.54
C ASP A 334 -24.07 7.97 5.53
N PRO A 335 -23.98 9.30 5.66
CA PRO A 335 -23.07 9.94 6.62
C PRO A 335 -23.32 9.57 8.09
N GLY A 336 -24.47 8.98 8.42
CA GLY A 336 -24.80 8.49 9.75
C GLY A 336 -24.43 7.04 10.02
N ILE A 337 -23.83 6.33 9.07
CA ILE A 337 -23.61 4.87 9.15
C ILE A 337 -22.74 4.46 10.35
N ASP A 338 -21.74 5.26 10.71
CA ASP A 338 -20.84 5.00 11.83
C ASP A 338 -21.62 4.95 13.18
N ALA A 339 -22.66 5.75 13.31
CA ALA A 339 -23.55 5.73 14.49
C ALA A 339 -24.65 4.67 14.41
N LYS A 340 -25.13 4.35 13.21
CA LYS A 340 -26.20 3.37 12.98
C LYS A 340 -25.72 1.92 13.12
N ASP A 341 -24.51 1.65 12.73
CA ASP A 341 -23.91 0.30 12.77
C ASP A 341 -22.44 0.32 13.21
N PRO A 342 -22.16 0.81 14.45
CA PRO A 342 -20.79 0.97 14.92
C PRO A 342 -20.01 -0.35 14.99
N ALA A 343 -20.71 -1.47 15.21
CA ALA A 343 -20.07 -2.78 15.32
C ALA A 343 -19.49 -3.25 13.96
N THR A 344 -20.30 -3.15 12.89
CA THR A 344 -19.84 -3.55 11.55
C THR A 344 -18.79 -2.57 11.01
N VAL A 345 -18.92 -1.27 11.26
CA VAL A 345 -17.89 -0.28 10.92
C VAL A 345 -16.60 -0.60 11.64
N ARG A 346 -16.66 -0.86 12.95
CA ARG A 346 -15.49 -1.25 13.75
C ARG A 346 -14.83 -2.51 13.21
N GLN A 347 -15.60 -3.54 12.88
CA GLN A 347 -15.07 -4.77 12.28
C GLN A 347 -14.32 -4.49 10.97
N ALA A 348 -14.87 -3.63 10.11
CA ALA A 348 -14.20 -3.24 8.87
C ALA A 348 -12.87 -2.52 9.15
N GLU A 349 -12.88 -1.53 10.05
CA GLU A 349 -11.70 -0.74 10.41
C GLU A 349 -10.60 -1.58 11.07
N ASP A 350 -10.95 -2.45 12.03
CA ASP A 350 -9.98 -3.34 12.69
C ASP A 350 -9.30 -4.27 11.68
N ALA A 351 -10.09 -4.85 10.78
CA ALA A 351 -9.58 -5.74 9.75
C ALA A 351 -8.69 -5.01 8.71
N LEU A 352 -9.04 -3.76 8.35
CA LEU A 352 -8.20 -2.91 7.49
C LEU A 352 -6.86 -2.60 8.15
N LEU A 353 -6.84 -2.24 9.44
CA LEU A 353 -5.61 -1.96 10.17
C LEU A 353 -4.73 -3.20 10.31
N LEU A 354 -5.30 -4.36 10.66
CA LEU A 354 -4.56 -5.61 10.80
C LEU A 354 -3.99 -6.13 9.46
N TYR A 355 -4.69 -5.90 8.34
CA TYR A 355 -4.13 -6.28 7.05
C TYR A 355 -2.99 -5.35 6.60
N ALA A 356 -3.06 -4.06 6.91
CA ALA A 356 -2.02 -3.09 6.56
C ALA A 356 -0.77 -3.18 7.45
N GLU A 357 -0.81 -3.92 8.55
CA GLU A 357 0.34 -4.19 9.40
C GLU A 357 1.43 -4.93 8.60
N HIS A 358 2.72 -4.68 8.91
CA HIS A 358 3.86 -5.06 8.07
C HIS A 358 4.20 -6.56 8.03
N THR A 359 3.69 -7.36 8.97
CA THR A 359 3.95 -8.80 9.02
C THR A 359 2.99 -9.54 8.10
N TRP A 360 3.52 -10.12 7.02
CA TRP A 360 2.71 -10.81 6.01
C TRP A 360 2.60 -12.31 6.23
N GLY A 361 3.65 -12.92 6.78
CA GLY A 361 3.73 -14.38 6.96
C GLY A 361 4.82 -14.79 7.95
N HIS A 362 5.29 -16.01 7.81
CA HIS A 362 6.27 -16.64 8.69
C HIS A 362 7.71 -16.27 8.32
N SER A 363 8.61 -16.29 9.30
CA SER A 363 10.06 -16.10 9.09
C SER A 363 10.66 -17.07 8.06
N ALA A 364 10.16 -18.31 8.03
CA ALA A 364 10.59 -19.36 7.12
C ALA A 364 9.85 -19.41 5.78
N SER A 365 9.06 -18.39 5.44
CA SER A 365 8.22 -18.41 4.22
C SER A 365 8.96 -18.74 2.92
N ILE A 366 10.26 -18.46 2.88
CA ILE A 366 11.13 -18.73 1.72
C ILE A 366 12.05 -19.92 1.97
N THR A 367 12.65 -20.03 3.17
CA THR A 367 13.66 -21.06 3.47
C THR A 367 13.07 -22.43 3.77
N ASP A 368 11.84 -22.47 4.28
CA ASP A 368 11.06 -23.70 4.49
C ASP A 368 9.56 -23.46 4.24
N PRO A 369 9.16 -23.29 2.98
CA PRO A 369 7.78 -22.94 2.63
C PRO A 369 6.75 -24.02 2.93
N TYR A 370 7.20 -25.22 3.33
CA TYR A 370 6.36 -26.37 3.70
C TYR A 370 6.17 -26.49 5.22
N GLU A 371 6.86 -25.66 6.01
CA GLU A 371 6.61 -25.57 7.44
C GLU A 371 5.15 -25.18 7.70
N GLY A 372 4.49 -25.86 8.67
CA GLY A 372 3.03 -25.79 8.85
C GLY A 372 2.50 -24.39 9.17
N MET A 373 3.28 -23.55 9.85
CA MET A 373 2.89 -22.18 10.16
C MET A 373 2.90 -21.25 8.94
N VAL A 374 3.67 -21.56 7.89
CA VAL A 374 3.74 -20.74 6.68
C VAL A 374 2.36 -20.57 6.04
N PRO A 375 1.64 -21.66 5.64
CA PRO A 375 0.30 -21.52 5.09
C PRO A 375 -0.72 -21.02 6.12
N ASP A 376 -0.56 -21.34 7.40
CA ASP A 376 -1.49 -20.90 8.46
C ASP A 376 -1.46 -19.38 8.63
N LEU A 377 -0.27 -18.78 8.70
CA LEU A 377 -0.12 -17.32 8.81
C LEU A 377 -0.62 -16.59 7.56
N ASP A 378 -0.30 -17.11 6.36
CA ASP A 378 -0.78 -16.55 5.09
C ASP A 378 -2.32 -16.56 5.04
N MET A 379 -2.96 -17.69 5.39
CA MET A 379 -4.41 -17.79 5.39
C MET A 379 -5.06 -16.80 6.34
N ARG A 380 -4.53 -16.62 7.55
CA ARG A 380 -5.06 -15.70 8.57
C ARG A 380 -4.85 -14.25 8.16
N LYS A 381 -3.68 -13.90 7.61
CA LYS A 381 -3.43 -12.56 7.07
C LYS A 381 -4.41 -12.22 5.95
N ASN A 382 -4.61 -13.13 5.00
CA ASN A 382 -5.58 -12.99 3.93
C ASN A 382 -7.03 -12.88 4.46
N GLY A 383 -7.31 -13.52 5.58
CA GLY A 383 -8.59 -13.45 6.30
C GLY A 383 -8.97 -12.04 6.74
N TYR A 384 -8.01 -11.21 7.13
CA TYR A 384 -8.29 -9.80 7.48
C TYR A 384 -8.83 -9.01 6.29
N ALA A 385 -8.22 -9.12 5.12
CA ALA A 385 -8.73 -8.44 3.92
C ALA A 385 -10.14 -8.92 3.54
N SER A 386 -10.39 -10.22 3.66
CA SER A 386 -11.72 -10.82 3.43
C SER A 386 -12.76 -10.30 4.42
N ALA A 387 -12.42 -10.24 5.71
CA ALA A 387 -13.31 -9.73 6.76
C ALA A 387 -13.63 -8.24 6.57
N ALA A 388 -12.63 -7.42 6.20
CA ALA A 388 -12.84 -6.01 5.87
C ALA A 388 -13.81 -5.84 4.70
N HIS A 389 -13.59 -6.62 3.63
CA HIS A 389 -14.44 -6.57 2.44
C HIS A 389 -15.87 -7.02 2.72
N GLU A 390 -16.05 -8.10 3.50
CA GLU A 390 -17.36 -8.58 3.91
C GLU A 390 -18.11 -7.53 4.76
N ALA A 391 -17.45 -6.94 5.76
CA ALA A 391 -18.05 -5.94 6.62
C ALA A 391 -18.48 -4.69 5.84
N ALA A 392 -17.61 -4.16 4.97
CA ALA A 392 -17.93 -3.03 4.11
C ALA A 392 -19.08 -3.34 3.13
N ALA A 393 -19.13 -4.54 2.56
CA ALA A 393 -20.21 -4.98 1.71
C ALA A 393 -21.55 -5.13 2.48
N LYS A 394 -21.52 -5.57 3.73
CA LYS A 394 -22.72 -5.60 4.61
C LYS A 394 -23.29 -4.20 4.84
N LEU A 395 -22.42 -3.20 5.08
CA LEU A 395 -22.86 -1.81 5.23
C LEU A 395 -23.56 -1.31 3.96
N LEU A 396 -22.95 -1.49 2.80
CA LEU A 396 -23.53 -1.11 1.51
C LEU A 396 -24.87 -1.83 1.25
N GLY A 397 -24.94 -3.13 1.51
CA GLY A 397 -26.17 -3.90 1.37
C GLY A 397 -27.28 -3.46 2.33
N ARG A 398 -26.93 -3.02 3.55
CA ARG A 398 -27.88 -2.40 4.49
C ARG A 398 -28.42 -1.08 3.94
N ILE A 399 -27.52 -0.18 3.53
CA ILE A 399 -27.88 1.12 2.96
C ILE A 399 -28.80 0.93 1.73
N ALA A 400 -28.45 0.02 0.81
CA ALA A 400 -29.26 -0.27 -0.35
C ALA A 400 -30.67 -0.69 0.02
N ARG A 401 -30.85 -1.62 0.97
CA ARG A 401 -32.17 -2.08 1.44
C ARG A 401 -32.97 -0.97 2.11
N GLU A 402 -32.36 -0.17 2.97
CA GLU A 402 -33.00 0.97 3.63
C GLU A 402 -33.45 2.03 2.62
N GLN A 403 -32.79 2.10 1.48
CA GLN A 403 -33.11 3.01 0.36
C GLN A 403 -33.99 2.34 -0.73
N GLY A 404 -34.58 1.18 -0.45
CA GLY A 404 -35.63 0.57 -1.26
C GLY A 404 -35.14 -0.40 -2.35
N ASP A 405 -33.88 -0.87 -2.28
CA ASP A 405 -33.38 -1.87 -3.24
C ASP A 405 -34.16 -3.19 -3.14
N ILE A 406 -34.71 -3.61 -4.26
CA ILE A 406 -35.37 -4.90 -4.43
C ILE A 406 -34.34 -5.93 -4.89
N LEU A 407 -33.59 -6.47 -3.94
CA LEU A 407 -32.56 -7.46 -4.23
C LEU A 407 -33.08 -8.66 -5.05
N ARG A 408 -32.38 -9.04 -6.11
CA ARG A 408 -32.68 -10.21 -6.93
C ARG A 408 -34.06 -10.13 -7.59
N TYR A 409 -34.24 -9.11 -8.37
CA TYR A 409 -35.48 -8.88 -9.07
C TYR A 409 -35.50 -9.59 -10.42
N TYR A 410 -36.39 -10.58 -10.56
CA TYR A 410 -36.66 -11.28 -11.82
C TYR A 410 -37.66 -10.52 -12.65
N SER A 411 -37.20 -9.53 -13.41
CA SER A 411 -38.09 -8.82 -14.33
C SER A 411 -37.34 -8.33 -15.55
N ASN A 412 -38.05 -8.22 -16.63
CA ASN A 412 -37.55 -7.61 -17.87
C ASN A 412 -37.98 -6.15 -18.04
N HIS A 413 -38.51 -5.53 -16.99
CA HIS A 413 -38.85 -4.13 -16.89
C HIS A 413 -38.83 -3.70 -15.41
N GLY A 414 -38.63 -2.41 -15.14
CA GLY A 414 -38.66 -1.88 -13.78
C GLY A 414 -38.14 -0.45 -13.70
N THR A 415 -38.02 0.04 -12.49
CA THR A 415 -37.45 1.34 -12.16
C THR A 415 -36.11 1.16 -11.47
N VAL A 416 -35.09 1.87 -11.92
CA VAL A 416 -33.77 1.94 -11.28
C VAL A 416 -33.52 3.35 -10.73
N GLU A 417 -33.11 3.45 -9.47
CA GLU A 417 -32.63 4.69 -8.88
C GLU A 417 -31.11 4.71 -8.92
N VAL A 418 -30.55 5.80 -9.43
CA VAL A 418 -29.11 6.03 -9.56
C VAL A 418 -28.70 7.16 -8.62
N VAL A 419 -27.66 6.93 -7.84
CA VAL A 419 -27.04 7.93 -6.96
C VAL A 419 -25.60 8.13 -7.38
N ASN A 420 -25.19 9.37 -7.64
CA ASN A 420 -23.78 9.70 -7.81
C ASN A 420 -23.13 9.92 -6.44
N PRO A 421 -22.30 9.02 -5.93
CA PRO A 421 -21.64 9.18 -4.62
C PRO A 421 -20.42 10.10 -4.68
N SER A 422 -19.97 10.44 -5.90
CA SER A 422 -18.82 11.28 -6.16
C SER A 422 -19.08 12.73 -5.76
N TYR A 423 -18.06 13.41 -5.28
CA TYR A 423 -18.06 14.87 -5.07
C TYR A 423 -17.80 15.64 -6.38
N ALA A 424 -17.53 14.93 -7.46
CA ALA A 424 -17.40 15.50 -8.80
C ALA A 424 -18.60 15.15 -9.66
N GLY A 425 -19.12 16.17 -10.37
CA GLY A 425 -20.13 16.00 -11.41
C GLY A 425 -19.49 15.61 -12.75
N GLY A 426 -20.35 15.31 -13.72
CA GLY A 426 -19.97 15.02 -15.10
C GLY A 426 -20.53 13.72 -15.64
N LYS A 427 -20.05 13.33 -16.83
CA LYS A 427 -20.48 12.08 -17.45
C LYS A 427 -19.96 10.87 -16.68
N LYS A 428 -20.91 10.05 -16.22
CA LYS A 428 -20.65 8.83 -15.47
C LYS A 428 -21.24 7.63 -16.21
N ALA A 429 -20.53 6.50 -16.20
CA ALA A 429 -21.06 5.23 -16.63
C ALA A 429 -21.93 4.65 -15.50
N VAL A 430 -23.20 4.43 -15.80
CA VAL A 430 -24.15 3.80 -14.88
C VAL A 430 -24.31 2.36 -15.30
N GLU A 431 -24.17 1.45 -14.36
CA GLU A 431 -24.25 0.02 -14.61
C GLU A 431 -25.10 -0.67 -13.53
N PHE A 432 -26.06 -1.48 -13.94
CA PHE A 432 -26.85 -2.32 -13.05
C PHE A 432 -27.13 -3.67 -13.70
N TYR A 433 -27.39 -4.69 -12.91
CA TYR A 433 -27.73 -5.99 -13.45
C TYR A 433 -29.17 -6.37 -13.12
N VAL A 434 -29.75 -7.12 -14.04
CA VAL A 434 -31.09 -7.71 -13.92
C VAL A 434 -30.96 -9.24 -13.89
N GLU A 435 -31.44 -9.84 -12.84
CA GLU A 435 -31.48 -11.30 -12.73
C GLU A 435 -32.57 -11.85 -13.62
N THR A 436 -32.21 -12.46 -14.74
CA THR A 436 -33.11 -13.00 -15.75
C THR A 436 -32.42 -14.04 -16.61
N LEU A 437 -33.19 -14.89 -17.29
CA LEU A 437 -32.63 -15.71 -18.35
C LEU A 437 -32.17 -14.84 -19.54
N PRO A 438 -31.11 -15.23 -20.27
CA PRO A 438 -30.63 -14.46 -21.41
C PRO A 438 -31.72 -14.13 -22.44
N ALA A 439 -32.64 -15.04 -22.69
CA ALA A 439 -33.78 -14.84 -23.58
C ALA A 439 -34.86 -13.90 -23.01
N GLY A 440 -34.84 -13.69 -21.68
CA GLY A 440 -35.79 -12.79 -21.02
C GLY A 440 -35.52 -11.33 -21.30
N LEU A 441 -34.22 -10.98 -21.49
CA LEU A 441 -33.76 -9.62 -21.80
C LEU A 441 -32.68 -9.65 -22.88
N PRO A 442 -33.03 -9.96 -24.13
CA PRO A 442 -32.04 -10.03 -25.22
C PRO A 442 -31.46 -8.64 -25.54
N ASP A 443 -32.26 -7.60 -25.45
CA ASP A 443 -31.92 -6.18 -25.55
C ASP A 443 -32.86 -5.35 -24.65
N ALA A 444 -32.47 -4.07 -24.36
CA ALA A 444 -33.21 -3.21 -23.46
C ALA A 444 -33.35 -1.79 -24.02
N TRP A 445 -34.30 -1.07 -23.44
CA TRP A 445 -34.36 0.39 -23.48
C TRP A 445 -34.27 0.94 -22.05
N VAL A 446 -33.73 2.14 -21.92
CA VAL A 446 -33.72 2.93 -20.69
C VAL A 446 -34.32 4.31 -21.00
N LYS A 447 -35.17 4.81 -20.11
CA LYS A 447 -35.79 6.16 -20.23
C LYS A 447 -35.53 6.94 -18.94
N ASN A 448 -35.28 8.24 -19.10
CA ASN A 448 -35.22 9.20 -18.01
C ASN A 448 -36.60 9.58 -17.46
N GLU A 449 -36.66 10.44 -16.45
CA GLU A 449 -37.90 10.91 -15.82
C GLU A 449 -38.80 11.69 -16.78
N ALA A 450 -38.26 12.29 -17.84
CA ALA A 450 -39.04 12.94 -18.90
C ALA A 450 -39.62 11.96 -19.92
N GLY A 451 -39.33 10.67 -19.80
CA GLY A 451 -39.72 9.63 -20.74
C GLY A 451 -38.88 9.56 -22.02
N GLU A 452 -37.78 10.31 -22.06
CA GLU A 452 -36.84 10.30 -23.16
C GLU A 452 -35.92 9.06 -23.09
N GLU A 453 -35.72 8.41 -24.23
CA GLU A 453 -34.90 7.22 -24.31
C GLU A 453 -33.42 7.59 -24.35
N ILE A 454 -32.62 6.95 -23.44
CA ILE A 454 -31.21 7.12 -23.34
C ILE A 454 -30.50 5.94 -24.03
N PRO A 455 -29.43 6.17 -24.81
CA PRO A 455 -28.64 5.10 -25.38
C PRO A 455 -28.14 4.16 -24.27
N CYS A 456 -28.46 2.89 -24.34
CA CYS A 456 -28.00 1.87 -23.40
C CYS A 456 -27.49 0.64 -24.15
N GLN A 457 -26.76 -0.20 -23.42
CA GLN A 457 -26.19 -1.43 -23.97
C GLN A 457 -26.32 -2.57 -22.98
N VAL A 458 -26.76 -3.73 -23.49
CA VAL A 458 -26.92 -4.95 -22.69
C VAL A 458 -25.72 -5.84 -22.88
N SER A 459 -25.18 -6.34 -21.77
CA SER A 459 -24.05 -7.29 -21.75
C SER A 459 -24.35 -8.51 -20.89
N PRO A 460 -23.63 -9.65 -21.09
CA PRO A 460 -23.78 -10.82 -20.27
C PRO A 460 -23.43 -10.55 -18.80
N HIS A 461 -24.15 -11.24 -17.90
CA HIS A 461 -23.82 -11.36 -16.48
C HIS A 461 -24.03 -12.81 -16.04
N PRO A 462 -23.24 -13.38 -15.13
CA PRO A 462 -23.37 -14.79 -14.72
C PRO A 462 -24.78 -15.20 -14.28
N ARG A 463 -25.56 -14.27 -13.73
CA ARG A 463 -26.94 -14.50 -13.26
C ARG A 463 -28.00 -13.77 -14.08
N GLY A 464 -27.64 -13.23 -15.26
CA GLY A 464 -28.61 -12.50 -16.05
C GLY A 464 -28.01 -11.58 -17.09
N ARG A 465 -28.40 -10.33 -17.04
CA ARG A 465 -27.99 -9.27 -17.95
C ARG A 465 -27.55 -8.03 -17.18
N ARG A 466 -26.57 -7.36 -17.72
CA ARG A 466 -26.09 -6.07 -17.26
C ARG A 466 -26.51 -5.00 -18.25
N ILE A 467 -27.09 -3.92 -17.76
CA ILE A 467 -27.47 -2.75 -18.56
C ILE A 467 -26.51 -1.62 -18.23
N THR A 468 -25.89 -1.05 -19.24
CA THR A 468 -24.96 0.08 -19.10
C THR A 468 -25.46 1.26 -19.94
N PHE A 469 -25.42 2.46 -19.37
CA PHE A 469 -25.66 3.73 -20.07
C PHE A 469 -24.73 4.82 -19.51
N VAL A 470 -24.60 5.94 -20.22
CA VAL A 470 -23.80 7.09 -19.75
C VAL A 470 -24.70 8.28 -19.55
N GLU A 471 -24.60 8.94 -18.40
CA GLU A 471 -25.43 10.08 -18.05
C GLU A 471 -24.61 11.17 -17.38
N GLU A 472 -25.06 12.42 -17.53
CA GLU A 472 -24.52 13.58 -16.82
C GLU A 472 -25.12 13.62 -15.42
N LEU A 473 -24.31 13.49 -14.39
CA LEU A 473 -24.74 13.44 -12.99
C LEU A 473 -23.98 14.47 -12.16
N GLU A 474 -24.71 15.30 -11.43
CA GLU A 474 -24.15 16.22 -10.45
C GLU A 474 -23.70 15.51 -9.17
N PRO A 475 -22.81 16.11 -8.35
CA PRO A 475 -22.40 15.55 -7.07
C PRO A 475 -23.59 15.22 -6.16
N GLY A 476 -23.66 14.00 -5.64
CA GLY A 476 -24.73 13.54 -4.76
C GLY A 476 -26.09 13.42 -5.41
N GLN A 477 -26.20 13.65 -6.71
CA GLN A 477 -27.48 13.64 -7.42
C GLN A 477 -28.12 12.26 -7.39
N ARG A 478 -29.45 12.25 -7.20
CA ARG A 478 -30.31 11.08 -7.35
C ARG A 478 -31.24 11.28 -8.54
N ARG A 479 -31.33 10.25 -9.40
CA ARG A 479 -32.24 10.21 -10.55
C ARG A 479 -32.89 8.85 -10.67
N ARG A 480 -34.11 8.82 -11.24
CA ARG A 480 -34.83 7.59 -11.55
C ARG A 480 -34.90 7.37 -13.05
N TYR A 481 -34.78 6.12 -13.43
CA TYR A 481 -34.85 5.66 -14.79
C TYR A 481 -35.78 4.46 -14.84
N THR A 482 -36.55 4.33 -15.94
CA THR A 482 -37.27 3.11 -16.23
C THR A 482 -36.51 2.31 -17.27
N TYR A 483 -36.53 1.00 -17.16
CA TYR A 483 -35.98 0.11 -18.17
C TYR A 483 -36.98 -0.95 -18.58
N GLY A 484 -36.83 -1.49 -19.78
CA GLY A 484 -37.64 -2.57 -20.26
C GLY A 484 -37.03 -3.29 -21.43
N ARG A 485 -37.67 -4.46 -21.74
CA ARG A 485 -37.24 -5.34 -22.81
C ARG A 485 -37.47 -4.73 -24.18
N ARG A 486 -36.53 -4.95 -25.11
CA ARG A 486 -36.75 -4.87 -26.56
C ARG A 486 -36.91 -6.24 -27.14
N GLU A 487 -37.86 -6.38 -28.09
CA GLU A 487 -38.13 -7.64 -28.78
C GLU A 487 -37.01 -8.01 -29.78
N ALA A 488 -36.41 -7.00 -30.42
CA ALA A 488 -35.33 -7.18 -31.36
C ALA A 488 -34.15 -6.29 -30.97
N LYS A 489 -32.96 -6.84 -31.09
CA LYS A 489 -31.72 -6.05 -30.97
C LYS A 489 -31.73 -5.00 -32.10
N VAL A 490 -31.71 -3.73 -31.74
CA VAL A 490 -31.51 -2.66 -32.70
C VAL A 490 -30.08 -2.76 -33.20
N GLU A 491 -29.92 -3.11 -34.48
CA GLU A 491 -28.62 -2.95 -35.11
C GLU A 491 -28.28 -1.47 -35.10
N THR A 492 -27.32 -1.11 -34.28
CA THR A 492 -26.77 0.24 -34.32
C THR A 492 -26.05 0.38 -35.64
N ASN A 493 -26.66 1.10 -36.55
CA ASN A 493 -25.94 1.50 -37.77
C ASN A 493 -24.72 2.30 -37.31
N ASN A 494 -23.55 1.71 -37.54
CA ASN A 494 -22.28 2.28 -37.08
C ASN A 494 -21.91 3.48 -37.97
N THR A 495 -22.71 4.55 -37.82
CA THR A 495 -22.40 5.86 -38.42
C THR A 495 -21.26 6.57 -37.71
N ARG A 496 -20.75 5.98 -36.62
CA ARG A 496 -19.65 6.49 -35.80
C ARG A 496 -18.35 6.09 -36.42
N GLN A 497 -17.34 6.85 -36.13
CA GLN A 497 -15.97 6.60 -36.60
C GLN A 497 -15.33 5.48 -35.77
N CYS A 498 -16.04 4.35 -35.62
CA CYS A 498 -15.62 3.21 -34.85
C CYS A 498 -15.62 1.97 -35.74
N TYR A 499 -14.49 1.33 -35.87
CA TYR A 499 -14.32 0.07 -36.58
C TYR A 499 -13.40 -0.87 -35.81
N VAL A 500 -13.56 -2.14 -36.02
CA VAL A 500 -12.74 -3.20 -35.41
C VAL A 500 -12.27 -4.14 -36.51
N GLY A 501 -10.98 -4.40 -36.48
CA GLY A 501 -10.39 -5.28 -37.50
C GLY A 501 -9.55 -4.54 -38.51
N ALA A 502 -9.16 -5.28 -39.53
CA ALA A 502 -8.25 -4.81 -40.57
C ALA A 502 -9.01 -4.14 -41.72
N GLU A 503 -9.95 -3.22 -41.50
CA GLU A 503 -10.78 -3.13 -42.55
C GLU A 503 -11.54 -1.92 -42.87
N ARG A 504 -11.96 -1.85 -43.91
CA ARG A 504 -13.26 -1.49 -44.43
C ARG A 504 -13.69 -2.60 -45.37
N VAL A 505 -14.03 -3.75 -44.77
CA VAL A 505 -14.25 -5.00 -45.51
C VAL A 505 -15.25 -4.87 -46.64
N ARG A 506 -16.23 -3.98 -46.49
CA ARG A 506 -17.18 -3.69 -47.57
C ARG A 506 -16.57 -3.04 -48.83
N ASP A 507 -15.33 -2.54 -48.71
CA ASP A 507 -14.59 -1.98 -49.81
C ASP A 507 -13.76 -3.08 -50.52
N ILE A 508 -13.77 -4.30 -50.03
CA ILE A 508 -13.13 -5.45 -50.65
C ILE A 508 -14.04 -5.94 -51.78
N VAL A 509 -13.54 -5.82 -52.95
CA VAL A 509 -14.23 -6.28 -54.14
C VAL A 509 -13.90 -7.71 -54.49
N ASN A 510 -12.84 -8.27 -53.86
CA ASN A 510 -12.33 -9.61 -54.12
C ASN A 510 -11.74 -10.23 -52.84
N ASP A 511 -12.35 -11.29 -52.37
CA ASP A 511 -11.95 -12.06 -51.17
C ASP A 511 -10.51 -12.62 -51.27
N TYR A 512 -9.91 -12.60 -52.44
CA TYR A 512 -8.53 -13.06 -52.71
C TYR A 512 -7.52 -11.93 -52.72
N ASP A 513 -7.90 -10.69 -52.37
CA ASP A 513 -6.92 -9.59 -52.31
C ASP A 513 -6.03 -9.69 -51.03
N PRO A 514 -4.78 -10.15 -51.16
CA PRO A 514 -3.92 -10.32 -49.99
C PRO A 514 -3.47 -9.01 -49.36
N VAL A 515 -3.66 -7.90 -50.03
CA VAL A 515 -3.26 -6.57 -49.49
C VAL A 515 -4.17 -6.15 -48.35
N THR A 516 -5.45 -6.47 -48.42
CA THR A 516 -6.44 -6.11 -47.41
C THR A 516 -6.17 -6.81 -46.07
N TYR A 517 -5.69 -8.02 -46.08
CA TYR A 517 -5.33 -8.79 -44.91
C TYR A 517 -4.02 -8.33 -44.23
N ARG A 518 -3.31 -7.38 -44.79
CA ARG A 518 -2.06 -6.83 -44.26
C ARG A 518 -2.23 -5.45 -43.63
N LEU A 519 -3.42 -4.87 -43.68
CA LEU A 519 -3.69 -3.59 -43.03
C LEU A 519 -3.59 -3.74 -41.50
N PRO A 520 -3.07 -2.74 -40.79
CA PRO A 520 -3.04 -2.76 -39.33
C PRO A 520 -4.46 -2.84 -38.81
N TYR A 521 -4.64 -3.68 -37.80
CA TYR A 521 -5.90 -3.75 -37.08
C TYR A 521 -6.10 -2.46 -36.28
N GLY A 522 -7.31 -1.98 -36.19
CA GLY A 522 -7.59 -0.73 -35.51
C GLY A 522 -8.99 -0.62 -34.94
N PHE A 523 -9.14 0.42 -34.16
CA PHE A 523 -10.38 0.90 -33.59
C PHE A 523 -10.35 2.43 -33.57
N GLU A 524 -11.46 3.07 -33.84
CA GLU A 524 -11.59 4.52 -33.73
C GLU A 524 -12.98 4.91 -33.20
N ASN A 525 -12.95 5.85 -32.23
CA ASN A 525 -14.15 6.51 -31.72
C ASN A 525 -13.91 8.03 -31.64
N PRO A 526 -14.82 8.86 -31.06
CA PRO A 526 -14.62 10.31 -30.97
C PRO A 526 -13.35 10.75 -30.20
N TRP A 527 -12.84 9.92 -29.31
CA TRP A 527 -11.77 10.27 -28.35
C TRP A 527 -10.43 9.67 -28.69
N PHE A 528 -10.44 8.41 -29.17
CA PHE A 528 -9.23 7.61 -29.36
C PHE A 528 -9.21 6.98 -30.76
N ARG A 529 -7.99 6.81 -31.29
CA ARG A 529 -7.68 5.91 -32.38
C ARG A 529 -6.60 4.95 -31.94
N LEU A 530 -6.87 3.65 -32.02
CA LEU A 530 -5.96 2.58 -31.66
C LEU A 530 -5.55 1.80 -32.90
N GLU A 531 -4.27 1.35 -32.90
CA GLU A 531 -3.80 0.32 -33.81
C GLU A 531 -3.13 -0.79 -33.01
N TYR A 532 -3.25 -2.02 -33.46
CA TYR A 532 -2.63 -3.16 -32.82
C TYR A 532 -2.11 -4.15 -33.85
N GLN A 533 -1.05 -4.88 -33.47
CA GLN A 533 -0.38 -5.84 -34.34
C GLN A 533 -0.22 -7.17 -33.61
N VAL A 534 -0.62 -8.26 -34.28
CA VAL A 534 -0.36 -9.63 -33.79
C VAL A 534 1.15 -9.83 -33.59
N GLY A 535 1.53 -10.50 -32.51
CA GLY A 535 2.91 -10.68 -32.07
C GLY A 535 3.49 -9.53 -31.23
N ARG A 536 2.86 -8.33 -31.24
CA ARG A 536 3.35 -7.17 -30.49
C ARG A 536 2.37 -6.67 -29.42
N GLY A 537 1.18 -6.26 -29.78
CA GLY A 537 0.19 -5.61 -28.91
C GLY A 537 -0.31 -4.32 -29.56
N LEU A 538 -0.64 -3.32 -28.73
CA LEU A 538 -0.98 -1.98 -29.21
C LEU A 538 0.27 -1.34 -29.85
N THR A 539 0.11 -0.80 -31.05
CA THR A 539 1.17 -0.12 -31.81
C THR A 539 0.92 1.38 -31.94
N SER A 540 -0.31 1.82 -31.73
CA SER A 540 -0.71 3.24 -31.64
C SER A 540 -1.86 3.38 -30.64
N LEU A 541 -1.84 4.44 -29.87
CA LEU A 541 -2.94 4.94 -29.03
C LEU A 541 -2.96 6.46 -29.17
N TYR A 542 -3.74 6.96 -30.14
CA TYR A 542 -3.80 8.37 -30.45
C TYR A 542 -4.91 9.06 -29.67
N ASP A 543 -4.54 10.07 -28.89
CA ASP A 543 -5.44 11.00 -28.22
C ASP A 543 -5.96 12.06 -29.18
N LYS A 544 -7.24 11.98 -29.53
CA LYS A 544 -7.89 12.94 -30.42
C LYS A 544 -8.25 14.25 -29.71
N THR A 545 -8.27 14.28 -28.38
CA THR A 545 -8.59 15.49 -27.60
C THR A 545 -7.43 16.49 -27.63
N HIS A 546 -6.19 16.00 -27.52
CA HIS A 546 -4.98 16.81 -27.52
C HIS A 546 -4.17 16.67 -28.82
N GLY A 547 -4.63 15.85 -29.77
CA GLY A 547 -4.02 15.71 -31.08
C GLY A 547 -2.65 15.03 -31.09
N ARG A 548 -2.39 14.03 -30.20
CA ARG A 548 -1.08 13.42 -30.01
C ARG A 548 -1.09 11.91 -29.87
N GLU A 549 0.03 11.27 -30.25
CA GLU A 549 0.27 9.86 -30.00
C GLU A 549 0.68 9.66 -28.53
N LEU A 550 0.07 8.69 -27.87
CA LEU A 550 0.36 8.36 -26.46
C LEU A 550 1.37 7.21 -26.29
N LEU A 551 1.70 6.45 -27.33
CA LEU A 551 2.71 5.39 -27.23
C LEU A 551 4.10 5.91 -27.58
N THR A 552 5.11 5.50 -26.80
CA THR A 552 6.52 5.87 -27.04
C THR A 552 7.18 5.05 -28.14
N GLY A 553 6.58 3.96 -28.57
CA GLY A 553 7.16 3.00 -29.53
C GLY A 553 8.15 1.99 -28.92
N GLU A 554 8.72 2.27 -27.74
CA GLU A 554 9.69 1.38 -27.07
C GLU A 554 9.00 0.28 -26.26
N VAL A 555 7.98 0.65 -25.50
CA VAL A 555 7.21 -0.26 -24.63
C VAL A 555 5.73 -0.08 -24.93
N SER A 556 5.06 -1.15 -25.33
CA SER A 556 3.63 -1.13 -25.64
C SER A 556 2.80 -1.03 -24.36
N ALA A 557 2.06 0.07 -24.18
CA ALA A 557 1.15 0.21 -23.05
C ALA A 557 0.14 -0.94 -23.02
N PHE A 558 -0.22 -1.37 -21.82
CA PHE A 558 -1.14 -2.48 -21.56
C PHE A 558 -0.74 -3.83 -22.17
N THR A 559 0.53 -4.02 -22.52
CA THR A 559 1.06 -5.33 -22.89
C THR A 559 1.84 -5.91 -21.72
N PRO A 560 1.34 -6.92 -20.99
CA PRO A 560 2.01 -7.46 -19.83
C PRO A 560 3.43 -7.94 -20.11
N ILE A 561 4.32 -7.80 -19.13
CA ILE A 561 5.70 -8.26 -19.18
C ILE A 561 5.93 -9.23 -18.04
N TYR A 562 6.40 -10.42 -18.36
CA TYR A 562 6.86 -11.38 -17.37
C TYR A 562 8.37 -11.28 -17.18
N GLU A 563 8.80 -11.14 -15.94
CA GLU A 563 10.21 -11.18 -15.55
C GLU A 563 10.46 -12.40 -14.68
N VAL A 564 11.57 -13.08 -14.92
CA VAL A 564 12.00 -14.21 -14.09
C VAL A 564 13.51 -14.21 -13.91
N THR A 565 13.94 -14.43 -12.66
CA THR A 565 15.32 -14.79 -12.31
C THR A 565 15.29 -16.26 -11.89
N PRO A 566 15.83 -17.17 -12.74
CA PRO A 566 15.85 -18.59 -12.42
C PRO A 566 16.70 -18.88 -11.19
N VAL A 567 16.15 -19.60 -10.23
CA VAL A 567 16.87 -20.11 -9.08
C VAL A 567 17.53 -21.42 -9.45
N ARG A 568 18.85 -21.46 -9.46
CA ARG A 568 19.62 -22.66 -9.80
C ARG A 568 19.98 -23.38 -8.51
N PRO A 569 19.77 -24.71 -8.43
CA PRO A 569 20.31 -25.51 -7.34
C PRO A 569 21.84 -25.35 -7.28
N GLY A 570 22.31 -24.82 -6.14
CA GLY A 570 23.75 -24.67 -5.89
C GLY A 570 24.28 -25.79 -5.01
N LEU A 571 25.21 -25.47 -4.14
CA LEU A 571 25.76 -26.39 -3.14
C LEU A 571 24.81 -26.60 -1.95
N THR A 572 23.85 -25.69 -1.80
CA THR A 572 22.78 -25.71 -0.80
C THR A 572 21.45 -26.11 -1.47
N ASP A 573 20.36 -26.15 -0.70
CA ASP A 573 19.05 -26.39 -1.28
C ASP A 573 18.54 -25.15 -2.07
N VAL A 574 17.51 -25.35 -2.88
CA VAL A 574 16.97 -24.31 -3.77
C VAL A 574 16.42 -23.10 -3.01
N TYR A 575 15.92 -23.27 -1.80
CA TYR A 575 15.33 -22.18 -1.04
C TYR A 575 16.38 -21.25 -0.45
N GLU A 576 17.52 -21.81 -0.01
CA GLU A 576 18.66 -21.01 0.43
C GLU A 576 19.28 -20.22 -0.73
N GLU A 577 19.43 -20.85 -1.89
CA GLU A 577 19.88 -20.15 -3.11
C GLU A 577 18.93 -19.00 -3.47
N ARG A 578 17.62 -19.23 -3.34
CA ARG A 578 16.61 -18.22 -3.60
C ARG A 578 16.71 -17.05 -2.60
N ARG A 579 16.92 -17.33 -1.33
CA ARG A 579 17.13 -16.31 -0.29
C ARG A 579 18.32 -15.42 -0.62
N LEU A 580 19.42 -16.00 -1.07
CA LEU A 580 20.63 -15.25 -1.46
C LEU A 580 20.44 -14.37 -2.69
N LEU A 581 19.56 -14.79 -3.62
CA LEU A 581 19.21 -14.00 -4.79
C LEU A 581 18.11 -12.96 -4.51
N GLY A 582 17.42 -13.10 -3.37
CA GLY A 582 16.22 -12.38 -3.02
C GLY A 582 16.39 -10.89 -2.96
N ARG A 583 15.40 -10.29 -2.47
CA ARG A 583 15.18 -8.89 -2.14
C ARG A 583 16.06 -7.85 -2.86
N ASN A 584 15.45 -6.87 -3.46
CA ASN A 584 16.09 -5.68 -4.04
C ASN A 584 17.01 -5.96 -5.22
N ILE A 585 17.12 -7.21 -5.63
CA ILE A 585 18.03 -7.57 -6.70
C ILE A 585 17.22 -8.11 -7.86
N ARG A 586 16.97 -7.26 -8.84
CA ARG A 586 16.78 -7.77 -10.17
C ARG A 586 18.11 -8.39 -10.56
N GLY A 587 18.18 -9.71 -10.52
CA GLY A 587 19.41 -10.45 -10.77
C GLY A 587 20.01 -10.10 -12.12
N GLN A 588 21.33 -10.22 -12.26
CA GLN A 588 22.02 -10.07 -13.53
C GLN A 588 21.49 -11.05 -14.60
N HIS A 589 20.87 -12.12 -14.16
CA HIS A 589 20.29 -13.18 -15.02
C HIS A 589 18.77 -13.08 -15.17
N ALA A 590 18.16 -11.99 -14.71
CA ALA A 590 16.75 -11.74 -14.92
C ALA A 590 16.47 -11.56 -16.41
N THR A 591 15.40 -12.21 -16.86
CA THR A 591 14.91 -12.09 -18.23
C THR A 591 13.50 -11.50 -18.24
N GLN A 592 13.29 -10.51 -19.12
CA GLN A 592 11.98 -9.90 -19.33
C GLN A 592 11.42 -10.38 -20.66
N THR A 593 10.19 -10.88 -20.63
CA THR A 593 9.49 -11.36 -21.84
C THR A 593 8.16 -10.65 -21.96
N PRO A 594 8.00 -9.72 -22.89
CA PRO A 594 6.70 -9.14 -23.21
C PRO A 594 5.72 -10.20 -23.70
N ALA A 595 4.47 -10.10 -23.30
CA ALA A 595 3.41 -10.95 -23.80
C ALA A 595 3.22 -10.75 -25.30
N GLN A 596 2.93 -11.84 -26.01
CA GLN A 596 2.75 -11.86 -27.47
C GLN A 596 1.27 -11.87 -27.80
N LEU A 597 0.77 -10.81 -28.43
CA LEU A 597 -0.61 -10.75 -28.89
C LEU A 597 -0.87 -11.85 -29.94
N GLN A 598 -1.82 -12.72 -29.67
CA GLN A 598 -2.21 -13.81 -30.57
C GLN A 598 -3.36 -13.41 -31.49
N ARG A 599 -4.35 -12.73 -30.91
CA ARG A 599 -5.55 -12.27 -31.62
C ARG A 599 -6.27 -11.19 -30.84
N VAL A 600 -7.12 -10.45 -31.53
CA VAL A 600 -8.06 -9.51 -30.93
C VAL A 600 -9.48 -9.98 -31.24
N VAL A 601 -10.35 -9.93 -30.25
CA VAL A 601 -11.76 -10.29 -30.36
C VAL A 601 -12.60 -9.09 -29.97
N CYS A 602 -13.46 -8.66 -30.86
CA CYS A 602 -14.53 -7.71 -30.53
C CYS A 602 -15.64 -8.47 -29.81
N GLU A 603 -15.71 -8.38 -28.48
CA GLU A 603 -16.75 -9.06 -27.70
C GLU A 603 -18.09 -8.34 -27.79
N GLN A 604 -18.04 -7.01 -27.79
CA GLN A 604 -19.23 -6.16 -27.91
C GLN A 604 -18.89 -4.89 -28.68
N HIS A 605 -19.84 -4.47 -29.51
CA HIS A 605 -19.80 -3.21 -30.22
C HIS A 605 -21.19 -2.60 -30.20
N GLY A 606 -21.36 -1.42 -29.61
CA GLY A 606 -22.66 -0.83 -29.38
C GLY A 606 -22.66 0.67 -29.18
N ALA A 607 -23.82 1.18 -28.79
CA ALA A 607 -24.08 2.61 -28.68
C ALA A 607 -23.34 3.28 -27.50
N VAL A 608 -22.98 2.51 -26.48
CA VAL A 608 -22.39 3.05 -25.25
C VAL A 608 -20.89 2.80 -25.20
N PHE A 609 -20.48 1.58 -25.55
CA PHE A 609 -19.09 1.18 -25.53
C PHE A 609 -18.77 0.07 -26.53
N THR A 610 -17.47 -0.07 -26.81
CA THR A 610 -16.92 -1.23 -27.51
C THR A 610 -15.97 -1.96 -26.57
N THR A 611 -16.05 -3.29 -26.56
CA THR A 611 -15.13 -4.15 -25.78
C THR A 611 -14.26 -4.96 -26.71
N LEU A 612 -12.95 -4.77 -26.60
CA LEU A 612 -11.91 -5.51 -27.31
C LEU A 612 -11.14 -6.40 -26.34
N ARG A 613 -11.11 -7.71 -26.60
CA ARG A 613 -10.27 -8.65 -25.88
C ARG A 613 -9.00 -8.92 -26.67
N LEU A 614 -7.87 -8.55 -26.12
CA LEU A 614 -6.54 -8.84 -26.62
C LEU A 614 -6.05 -10.11 -25.95
N VAL A 615 -6.00 -11.21 -26.70
CA VAL A 615 -5.58 -12.53 -26.20
C VAL A 615 -4.06 -12.64 -26.35
N TYR A 616 -3.36 -12.76 -25.24
CA TYR A 616 -1.92 -12.84 -25.21
C TYR A 616 -1.42 -14.24 -24.84
N ARG A 617 -0.21 -14.56 -25.27
CA ARG A 617 0.61 -15.65 -24.75
C ARG A 617 1.78 -15.05 -23.97
N MET A 618 1.91 -15.45 -22.70
CA MET A 618 2.98 -15.00 -21.82
C MET A 618 3.58 -16.20 -21.06
N PRO A 619 4.91 -16.31 -20.93
CA PRO A 619 5.52 -17.32 -20.07
C PRO A 619 4.99 -17.23 -18.63
N GLY A 620 5.03 -18.35 -17.90
CA GLY A 620 4.56 -18.40 -16.52
C GLY A 620 3.03 -18.28 -16.34
N THR A 621 2.26 -18.33 -17.45
CA THR A 621 0.79 -18.22 -17.40
C THR A 621 0.12 -19.26 -18.27
N ILE A 622 -1.09 -19.69 -17.86
CA ILE A 622 -2.02 -20.48 -18.67
C ILE A 622 -3.07 -19.60 -19.36
N HIS A 623 -3.22 -18.38 -18.88
CA HIS A 623 -4.17 -17.38 -19.39
C HIS A 623 -3.60 -15.99 -19.17
N CYS A 624 -3.66 -15.15 -20.20
CA CYS A 624 -3.23 -13.77 -20.15
C CYS A 624 -4.02 -12.96 -21.19
N ASP A 625 -5.05 -12.26 -20.75
CA ASP A 625 -5.86 -11.42 -21.63
C ASP A 625 -5.93 -9.99 -21.11
N VAL A 626 -6.01 -9.05 -22.03
CA VAL A 626 -6.27 -7.63 -21.71
C VAL A 626 -7.55 -7.22 -22.41
N VAL A 627 -8.52 -6.78 -21.64
CA VAL A 627 -9.83 -6.36 -22.12
C VAL A 627 -9.92 -4.84 -22.06
N LEU A 628 -10.13 -4.22 -23.20
CA LEU A 628 -10.32 -2.76 -23.32
C LEU A 628 -11.80 -2.46 -23.52
N LYS A 629 -12.41 -1.67 -22.63
CA LYS A 629 -13.77 -1.14 -22.77
C LYS A 629 -13.68 0.34 -23.09
N LEU A 630 -14.00 0.71 -24.31
CA LEU A 630 -13.86 2.05 -24.85
C LEU A 630 -15.23 2.71 -24.95
N TYR A 631 -15.42 3.82 -24.28
CA TYR A 631 -16.70 4.53 -24.21
C TYR A 631 -16.88 5.52 -25.37
N GLU A 632 -18.11 5.61 -25.89
CA GLU A 632 -18.46 6.54 -26.98
C GLU A 632 -18.70 7.96 -26.49
N ALA A 633 -19.29 8.10 -25.28
CA ALA A 633 -19.74 9.40 -24.78
C ALA A 633 -18.73 10.12 -23.89
N MET A 634 -17.61 9.49 -23.53
CA MET A 634 -16.59 10.06 -22.64
C MET A 634 -15.18 9.60 -23.01
N PRO A 635 -14.14 10.42 -22.73
CA PRO A 635 -12.74 10.15 -23.07
C PRO A 635 -12.10 9.16 -22.08
N ARG A 636 -12.70 7.95 -21.94
CA ARG A 636 -12.31 6.93 -20.98
C ARG A 636 -12.15 5.57 -21.64
N ILE A 637 -11.11 4.84 -21.23
CA ILE A 637 -10.88 3.43 -21.52
C ILE A 637 -10.77 2.70 -20.18
N ASP A 638 -11.62 1.72 -19.92
CA ASP A 638 -11.42 0.78 -18.82
C ASP A 638 -10.62 -0.40 -19.34
N VAL A 639 -9.63 -0.80 -18.56
CA VAL A 639 -8.72 -1.90 -18.88
C VAL A 639 -8.85 -2.97 -17.81
N THR A 640 -9.06 -4.21 -18.21
CA THR A 640 -9.03 -5.35 -17.30
C THR A 640 -7.95 -6.32 -17.76
N VAL A 641 -7.03 -6.65 -16.89
CA VAL A 641 -6.00 -7.69 -17.13
C VAL A 641 -6.45 -8.95 -16.42
N GLU A 642 -6.65 -10.02 -17.16
CA GLU A 642 -7.03 -11.36 -16.65
C GLU A 642 -5.82 -12.28 -16.72
N LEU A 643 -5.39 -12.82 -15.58
CA LEU A 643 -4.22 -13.69 -15.47
C LEU A 643 -4.58 -15.03 -14.82
N GLY A 644 -4.09 -16.11 -15.43
CA GLY A 644 -3.96 -17.42 -14.81
C GLY A 644 -2.48 -17.74 -14.65
N LYS A 645 -1.90 -17.40 -13.49
CA LYS A 645 -0.48 -17.58 -13.19
C LYS A 645 -0.19 -19.02 -12.77
N THR A 646 0.84 -19.64 -13.34
CA THR A 646 1.29 -20.98 -12.94
C THR A 646 2.15 -20.91 -11.68
N LEU A 647 2.20 -22.02 -10.93
CA LEU A 647 3.07 -22.16 -9.78
C LEU A 647 4.54 -22.16 -10.21
N SER A 648 5.35 -21.38 -9.53
CA SER A 648 6.82 -21.39 -9.65
C SER A 648 7.44 -20.93 -8.32
N THR A 649 8.64 -21.43 -8.04
CA THR A 649 9.47 -21.01 -6.91
C THR A 649 10.63 -20.12 -7.36
N ASP A 650 10.74 -19.81 -8.64
CA ASP A 650 11.68 -18.81 -9.15
C ASP A 650 11.31 -17.42 -8.66
N ILE A 651 12.25 -16.49 -8.74
CA ILE A 651 11.97 -15.09 -8.46
C ILE A 651 11.27 -14.49 -9.66
N GLU A 652 10.01 -14.12 -9.50
CA GLU A 652 9.14 -13.70 -10.58
C GLU A 652 8.55 -12.31 -10.35
N SER A 653 8.28 -11.61 -11.44
CA SER A 653 7.47 -10.39 -11.44
C SER A 653 6.59 -10.32 -12.69
N VAL A 654 5.44 -9.69 -12.57
CA VAL A 654 4.59 -9.33 -13.71
C VAL A 654 4.37 -7.82 -13.68
N TYR A 655 4.69 -7.17 -14.77
CA TYR A 655 4.52 -5.73 -14.97
C TYR A 655 3.47 -5.45 -16.04
N LEU A 656 2.68 -4.41 -15.85
CA LEU A 656 1.86 -3.83 -16.89
C LEU A 656 2.41 -2.44 -17.24
N PRO A 657 2.94 -2.24 -18.45
CA PRO A 657 3.39 -0.92 -18.87
C PRO A 657 2.26 0.10 -18.86
N LEU A 658 2.47 1.20 -18.12
CA LEU A 658 1.61 2.38 -18.10
C LEU A 658 2.31 3.58 -18.76
N THR A 659 3.42 3.32 -19.44
CA THR A 659 4.23 4.35 -20.08
C THR A 659 3.51 4.95 -21.26
N LEU A 660 3.28 6.24 -21.18
CA LEU A 660 2.70 7.04 -22.25
C LEU A 660 3.67 8.15 -22.66
N ALA A 661 3.64 8.54 -23.92
CA ALA A 661 4.41 9.64 -24.49
C ALA A 661 3.88 11.02 -24.08
N GLN A 662 2.99 11.06 -23.07
CA GLN A 662 2.47 12.29 -22.50
C GLN A 662 3.62 13.15 -22.00
N PRO A 663 3.81 14.37 -22.50
CA PRO A 663 4.76 15.33 -21.92
C PRO A 663 4.32 15.75 -20.51
N GLY A 664 5.24 16.38 -19.77
CA GLY A 664 4.94 16.90 -18.44
C GLY A 664 5.37 16.00 -17.29
N GLU A 665 4.86 16.27 -16.11
CA GLU A 665 5.30 15.66 -14.88
C GLU A 665 4.42 14.50 -14.45
N LEU A 666 5.04 13.54 -13.78
CA LEU A 666 4.39 12.40 -13.17
C LEU A 666 4.04 12.72 -11.71
N TRP A 667 2.76 12.60 -11.37
CA TRP A 667 2.23 12.84 -10.03
C TRP A 667 1.51 11.61 -9.50
N VAL A 668 1.68 11.35 -8.21
CA VAL A 668 0.96 10.30 -7.46
C VAL A 668 0.48 10.86 -6.13
N ARG A 669 -0.45 10.14 -5.49
CA ARG A 669 -0.90 10.40 -4.12
C ARG A 669 -0.81 9.13 -3.28
N LYS A 670 -0.42 9.28 -2.01
CA LYS A 670 -0.28 8.18 -1.06
C LYS A 670 -0.80 8.59 0.32
N GLY A 671 -1.66 7.74 0.90
CA GLY A 671 -2.27 8.01 2.20
C GLY A 671 -3.31 9.12 2.20
N GLY A 672 -3.91 9.43 1.03
CA GLY A 672 -5.04 10.36 0.88
C GLY A 672 -4.70 11.83 1.14
N ARG A 673 -3.43 12.25 1.00
CA ARG A 673 -2.99 13.62 1.32
C ARG A 673 -2.39 14.32 0.10
N GLU A 674 -1.16 14.79 0.20
CA GLU A 674 -0.51 15.63 -0.81
C GLU A 674 -0.14 14.84 -2.06
N ALA A 675 -0.31 15.45 -3.24
CA ALA A 675 0.29 14.96 -4.47
C ALA A 675 1.81 15.16 -4.42
N PHE A 676 2.56 14.21 -4.96
CA PHE A 676 4.00 14.30 -5.02
C PHE A 676 4.57 13.66 -6.29
N ARG A 677 5.77 14.05 -6.67
CA ARG A 677 6.52 13.48 -7.79
C ARG A 677 7.50 12.43 -7.26
N PRO A 678 7.30 11.15 -7.58
CA PRO A 678 8.24 10.11 -7.15
C PRO A 678 9.67 10.44 -7.52
N GLY A 679 10.60 10.30 -6.54
CA GLY A 679 12.03 10.58 -6.70
C GLY A 679 12.40 12.05 -6.75
N VAL A 680 11.44 12.97 -6.71
CA VAL A 680 11.65 14.42 -6.65
C VAL A 680 11.19 14.98 -5.31
N ASP A 681 9.94 14.72 -4.94
CA ASP A 681 9.33 15.24 -3.72
C ASP A 681 9.37 14.16 -2.61
N GLN A 682 10.55 13.62 -2.36
CA GLN A 682 10.82 12.59 -1.33
C GLN A 682 11.95 13.05 -0.42
N LEU A 683 12.07 12.44 0.76
CA LEU A 683 13.25 12.65 1.60
C LEU A 683 14.49 12.10 0.89
N PRO A 684 15.61 12.85 0.86
CA PRO A 684 16.84 12.39 0.23
C PRO A 684 17.31 11.04 0.80
N GLY A 685 17.87 10.19 -0.04
CA GLY A 685 18.37 8.88 0.36
C GLY A 685 17.30 7.78 0.47
N THR A 686 16.02 8.09 0.26
CA THR A 686 14.95 7.08 0.18
C THR A 686 14.94 6.38 -1.17
N GLY A 687 14.29 5.20 -1.25
CA GLY A 687 14.14 4.47 -2.51
C GLY A 687 13.29 5.22 -3.52
N MET A 688 13.68 5.16 -4.79
CA MET A 688 12.98 5.88 -5.86
C MET A 688 12.53 5.00 -7.03
N GLU A 689 12.72 3.69 -6.93
CA GLU A 689 12.43 2.77 -8.03
C GLU A 689 10.97 2.32 -8.06
N TYR A 690 10.29 2.36 -6.92
CA TYR A 690 8.88 2.04 -6.81
C TYR A 690 8.25 2.78 -5.63
N THR A 691 6.96 2.95 -5.71
CA THR A 691 6.14 3.49 -4.63
C THR A 691 4.72 2.94 -4.72
N MET A 692 3.99 3.01 -3.63
CA MET A 692 2.54 2.81 -3.68
C MET A 692 1.82 4.08 -4.09
N SER A 693 0.63 3.91 -4.64
CA SER A 693 -0.32 4.97 -4.94
C SER A 693 -1.72 4.55 -4.51
N ASP A 694 -2.51 5.47 -4.01
CA ASP A 694 -3.89 5.19 -3.59
C ASP A 694 -4.79 4.79 -4.76
N ASP A 695 -4.72 5.53 -5.87
CA ASP A 695 -5.68 5.42 -6.99
C ASP A 695 -5.00 5.23 -8.35
N GLY A 696 -3.70 5.50 -8.46
CA GLY A 696 -2.95 5.48 -9.69
C GLY A 696 -2.05 6.71 -9.85
N LEU A 697 -1.97 7.26 -11.07
CA LEU A 697 -1.08 8.37 -11.38
C LEU A 697 -1.71 9.38 -12.35
N ALA A 698 -1.17 10.59 -12.34
CA ALA A 698 -1.46 11.63 -13.31
C ALA A 698 -0.18 12.01 -14.08
N LEU A 699 -0.30 12.13 -15.42
CA LEU A 699 0.73 12.65 -16.30
C LEU A 699 0.22 13.97 -16.84
N LEU A 700 0.76 15.10 -16.38
CA LEU A 700 0.22 16.43 -16.62
C LEU A 700 1.23 17.38 -17.24
N ASP A 701 0.76 18.18 -18.17
CA ASP A 701 1.47 19.35 -18.72
C ASP A 701 0.62 20.64 -18.57
N GLY A 702 1.01 21.72 -19.23
CA GLY A 702 0.30 22.99 -19.18
C GLY A 702 -1.08 23.02 -19.86
N GLU A 703 -1.47 21.95 -20.56
CA GLU A 703 -2.75 21.84 -21.28
C GLU A 703 -3.69 20.77 -20.70
N GLY A 704 -3.20 20.00 -19.70
CA GLY A 704 -3.88 18.85 -19.11
C GLY A 704 -3.07 17.57 -19.27
N GLY A 705 -3.73 16.44 -19.53
CA GLY A 705 -2.99 15.20 -19.70
C GLY A 705 -3.81 13.93 -19.58
N VAL A 706 -3.20 12.92 -18.93
CA VAL A 706 -3.76 11.59 -18.78
C VAL A 706 -3.80 11.20 -17.31
N LEU A 707 -4.94 10.71 -16.88
CA LEU A 707 -5.14 10.03 -15.60
C LEU A 707 -5.12 8.52 -15.83
N LEU A 708 -4.28 7.82 -15.09
CA LEU A 708 -4.16 6.36 -15.12
C LEU A 708 -4.57 5.81 -13.76
N GLY A 709 -5.80 5.33 -13.66
CA GLY A 709 -6.33 4.69 -12.46
C GLY A 709 -5.83 3.25 -12.33
N SER A 710 -5.45 2.87 -11.13
CA SER A 710 -5.01 1.51 -10.78
C SER A 710 -5.68 1.06 -9.47
N PRO A 711 -7.01 0.89 -9.46
CA PRO A 711 -7.76 0.66 -8.23
C PRO A 711 -7.49 -0.70 -7.57
N ASP A 712 -6.93 -1.65 -8.30
CA ASP A 712 -6.70 -3.02 -7.81
C ASP A 712 -5.21 -3.33 -7.55
N VAL A 713 -4.27 -2.50 -8.05
CA VAL A 713 -2.83 -2.67 -7.90
C VAL A 713 -2.20 -1.34 -7.49
N PRO A 714 -1.77 -1.18 -6.24
CA PRO A 714 -1.28 0.10 -5.76
C PRO A 714 0.19 0.36 -6.11
N LEU A 715 0.94 -0.70 -6.46
CA LEU A 715 2.40 -0.63 -6.62
C LEU A 715 2.78 -0.17 -8.03
N LEU A 716 3.55 0.92 -8.10
CA LEU A 716 4.12 1.48 -9.32
C LEU A 716 5.63 1.28 -9.32
N TYR A 717 6.20 0.92 -10.47
CA TYR A 717 7.64 0.80 -10.70
C TYR A 717 8.10 1.81 -11.76
N PHE A 718 9.30 2.36 -11.58
CA PHE A 718 9.84 3.44 -12.40
C PHE A 718 11.21 3.10 -13.00
N GLY A 719 11.38 3.40 -14.28
CA GLY A 719 12.63 3.24 -14.97
C GLY A 719 12.78 1.90 -15.68
N GLN A 720 13.98 1.62 -16.19
CA GLN A 720 14.23 0.45 -17.03
C GLN A 720 14.20 -0.86 -16.23
N LEU A 721 13.54 -1.88 -16.79
CA LEU A 721 13.55 -3.25 -16.26
C LEU A 721 14.88 -3.95 -16.59
N ARG A 722 15.97 -3.50 -16.00
CA ARG A 722 17.31 -4.09 -16.20
C ARG A 722 18.08 -4.07 -14.88
N HIS A 723 19.09 -4.92 -14.78
CA HIS A 723 20.00 -4.87 -13.64
C HIS A 723 20.72 -3.53 -13.58
N HIS A 724 20.68 -2.89 -12.43
CA HIS A 724 21.41 -1.67 -12.11
C HIS A 724 21.57 -1.56 -10.59
N PRO A 725 22.53 -0.79 -10.08
CA PRO A 725 22.60 -0.45 -8.67
C PRO A 725 21.30 0.21 -8.19
N ILE A 726 20.97 0.00 -6.93
CA ILE A 726 19.86 0.67 -6.26
C ILE A 726 20.00 2.19 -6.42
N ARG A 727 18.93 2.83 -6.86
CA ARG A 727 18.87 4.28 -6.98
C ARG A 727 18.19 4.89 -5.77
N LEU A 728 18.87 5.84 -5.15
CA LEU A 728 18.34 6.60 -4.03
C LEU A 728 17.93 8.00 -4.51
N CYS A 729 16.94 8.56 -3.86
CA CYS A 729 16.40 9.88 -4.20
C CYS A 729 17.43 10.97 -3.95
N GLU A 730 17.69 11.79 -4.99
CA GLU A 730 18.53 12.99 -4.94
C GLU A 730 17.69 14.26 -5.09
N ASN A 731 16.37 14.16 -5.22
CA ASN A 731 15.45 15.27 -5.48
C ASN A 731 15.78 16.05 -6.77
N ASP A 732 16.29 15.36 -7.79
CA ASP A 732 16.60 15.97 -9.10
C ASP A 732 15.33 16.04 -9.98
N PRO A 733 14.79 17.25 -10.27
CA PRO A 733 13.62 17.36 -11.14
C PRO A 733 13.85 16.89 -12.57
N ALA A 734 15.11 16.82 -13.01
CA ALA A 734 15.48 16.34 -14.35
C ALA A 734 15.47 14.82 -14.45
N ASP A 735 15.39 14.11 -13.34
CA ASP A 735 15.38 12.66 -13.36
C ASP A 735 14.06 12.15 -13.98
N ASN A 736 14.21 11.44 -15.09
CA ASN A 736 13.07 10.87 -15.79
C ASN A 736 12.65 9.54 -15.16
N ARG A 737 11.44 9.51 -14.59
CA ARG A 737 10.82 8.32 -13.95
C ARG A 737 10.20 7.37 -14.97
N ARG A 738 10.46 7.52 -16.24
CA ARG A 738 9.92 6.68 -17.31
C ARG A 738 10.93 5.65 -17.77
N PRO A 739 10.47 4.50 -18.27
CA PRO A 739 9.07 4.05 -18.34
C PRO A 739 8.43 3.80 -16.97
N VAL A 740 7.08 3.82 -16.93
CA VAL A 740 6.25 3.57 -15.74
C VAL A 740 5.51 2.26 -15.90
N TYR A 741 5.48 1.47 -14.85
CA TYR A 741 4.78 0.19 -14.83
C TYR A 741 3.88 0.08 -13.60
N SER A 742 2.72 -0.54 -13.75
CA SER A 742 2.08 -1.20 -12.62
C SER A 742 2.85 -2.48 -12.33
N TRP A 743 3.40 -2.62 -11.12
CA TRP A 743 4.05 -3.85 -10.68
C TRP A 743 3.01 -4.78 -10.08
N MET A 744 2.37 -5.56 -10.96
CA MET A 744 1.14 -6.28 -10.65
C MET A 744 1.34 -7.35 -9.59
N MET A 745 2.47 -8.05 -9.63
CA MET A 745 2.83 -9.09 -8.68
C MET A 745 4.34 -9.34 -8.67
N ASN A 746 4.84 -9.76 -7.51
CA ASN A 746 6.23 -10.19 -7.35
C ASN A 746 6.38 -11.08 -6.11
N ASN A 747 7.46 -11.87 -6.10
CA ASN A 747 7.89 -12.68 -4.97
C ASN A 747 9.39 -12.47 -4.67
N THR A 748 9.86 -11.23 -4.73
CA THR A 748 11.28 -10.86 -4.67
C THR A 748 11.88 -10.88 -3.25
N TRP A 749 11.14 -11.26 -2.23
CA TRP A 749 11.55 -11.25 -0.83
C TRP A 749 12.23 -12.54 -0.38
N GLU A 750 13.09 -12.46 0.64
CA GLU A 750 13.80 -13.59 1.27
C GLU A 750 13.13 -14.14 2.53
N THR A 751 12.12 -13.47 3.07
CA THR A 751 11.37 -13.83 4.28
C THR A 751 10.00 -13.16 4.30
N ASN A 752 9.13 -13.51 5.24
CA ASN A 752 7.87 -12.84 5.57
C ASN A 752 6.78 -12.92 4.48
N PHE A 753 7.13 -12.82 3.21
CA PHE A 753 6.19 -12.74 2.11
C PHE A 753 6.03 -14.08 1.38
N LYS A 754 4.91 -14.25 0.72
CA LYS A 754 4.57 -15.51 0.03
C LYS A 754 5.53 -15.82 -1.10
N LEU A 755 5.97 -17.09 -1.15
CA LEU A 755 6.86 -17.61 -2.20
C LEU A 755 6.20 -17.70 -3.57
N ASP A 756 4.95 -18.17 -3.62
CA ASP A 756 4.24 -18.56 -4.84
C ASP A 756 3.20 -17.51 -5.23
N LEU A 757 3.21 -17.13 -6.52
CA LEU A 757 2.27 -16.17 -7.11
C LEU A 757 1.13 -16.82 -7.88
N SER A 758 0.98 -18.16 -7.84
CA SER A 758 -0.01 -18.88 -8.66
C SER A 758 -1.44 -18.50 -8.32
N GLY A 759 -2.30 -18.69 -9.31
CA GLY A 759 -3.74 -18.48 -9.19
C GLY A 759 -4.35 -17.72 -10.34
N CYS A 760 -5.67 -17.56 -10.29
CA CYS A 760 -6.43 -16.80 -11.27
C CYS A 760 -6.93 -15.50 -10.65
N ALA A 761 -6.67 -14.39 -11.32
CA ALA A 761 -7.12 -13.07 -10.88
C ALA A 761 -7.32 -12.13 -12.06
N SER A 762 -8.12 -11.09 -11.85
CA SER A 762 -8.27 -9.97 -12.78
C SER A 762 -7.96 -8.66 -12.07
N TYR A 763 -7.37 -7.71 -12.80
CA TYR A 763 -6.97 -6.40 -12.27
C TYR A 763 -7.50 -5.31 -13.18
N ARG A 764 -8.11 -4.29 -12.59
CA ARG A 764 -8.73 -3.17 -13.31
C ARG A 764 -7.79 -1.97 -13.33
N TYR A 765 -7.83 -1.27 -14.46
CA TYR A 765 -7.20 0.03 -14.66
C TYR A 765 -8.17 0.93 -15.44
N THR A 766 -7.94 2.23 -15.38
CA THR A 766 -8.63 3.20 -16.23
C THR A 766 -7.62 4.13 -16.88
N LEU A 767 -7.88 4.52 -18.12
CA LEU A 767 -7.23 5.64 -18.77
C LEU A 767 -8.28 6.69 -19.09
N ARG A 768 -8.04 7.92 -18.64
CA ARG A 768 -8.89 9.07 -18.92
C ARG A 768 -8.07 10.26 -19.37
N LEU A 769 -8.58 10.97 -20.37
CA LEU A 769 -8.02 12.25 -20.77
C LEU A 769 -8.61 13.35 -19.90
N THR A 770 -7.77 14.29 -19.44
CA THR A 770 -8.18 15.43 -18.62
C THR A 770 -7.60 16.74 -19.15
N ARG A 771 -8.32 17.84 -18.91
CA ARG A 771 -7.81 19.21 -19.11
C ARG A 771 -7.37 19.86 -17.81
N GLN A 772 -7.42 19.12 -16.70
CA GLN A 772 -6.94 19.61 -15.42
C GLN A 772 -5.39 19.68 -15.44
N THR A 773 -4.85 20.81 -15.02
CA THR A 773 -3.41 21.06 -14.96
C THR A 773 -2.85 21.10 -13.54
N ASP A 774 -3.74 21.25 -12.55
CA ASP A 774 -3.38 21.19 -11.13
C ASP A 774 -3.32 19.74 -10.67
N PRO A 775 -2.19 19.25 -10.15
CA PRO A 775 -2.02 17.82 -9.80
C PRO A 775 -2.92 17.36 -8.66
N GLU A 776 -3.19 18.21 -7.67
CA GLU A 776 -4.09 17.85 -6.57
C GLU A 776 -5.50 17.58 -7.08
N ARG A 777 -6.03 18.53 -7.89
CA ARG A 777 -7.35 18.41 -8.49
C ARG A 777 -7.43 17.27 -9.50
N ALA A 778 -6.36 17.02 -10.24
CA ALA A 778 -6.32 15.93 -11.20
C ALA A 778 -6.39 14.56 -10.50
N LEU A 779 -5.69 14.39 -9.37
CA LEU A 779 -5.77 13.18 -8.56
C LEU A 779 -7.08 13.07 -7.77
N ASP A 780 -7.71 14.20 -7.39
CA ASP A 780 -9.09 14.19 -6.88
C ASP A 780 -10.06 13.72 -7.97
N GLU A 781 -9.93 14.23 -9.19
CA GLU A 781 -10.73 13.80 -10.34
C GLU A 781 -10.57 12.30 -10.58
N LEU A 782 -9.34 11.77 -10.50
CA LEU A 782 -9.08 10.34 -10.64
C LEU A 782 -9.77 9.53 -9.53
N HIS A 783 -9.61 9.94 -8.27
CA HIS A 783 -10.26 9.29 -7.13
C HIS A 783 -11.79 9.24 -7.28
N GLU A 784 -12.39 10.38 -7.63
CA GLU A 784 -13.84 10.51 -7.81
C GLU A 784 -14.38 9.72 -9.01
N ASP A 785 -13.54 9.44 -10.01
CA ASP A 785 -13.89 8.58 -11.15
C ASP A 785 -13.87 7.09 -10.83
N LEU A 786 -13.15 6.69 -9.80
CA LEU A 786 -13.13 5.30 -9.32
C LEU A 786 -14.33 4.97 -8.40
N LEU A 787 -15.13 5.98 -8.04
CA LEU A 787 -16.39 5.82 -7.30
C LEU A 787 -17.55 5.79 -8.29
N ASP A 788 -17.88 4.61 -8.76
CA ASP A 788 -18.96 4.40 -9.73
C ASP A 788 -20.33 4.80 -9.13
N PRO A 789 -21.27 5.31 -9.96
CA PRO A 789 -22.66 5.54 -9.53
C PRO A 789 -23.30 4.29 -8.98
N CYS A 790 -24.00 4.44 -7.86
CA CYS A 790 -24.75 3.35 -7.25
C CYS A 790 -26.13 3.27 -7.88
N ALA A 791 -26.38 2.20 -8.65
CA ALA A 791 -27.67 1.93 -9.26
C ALA A 791 -28.36 0.77 -8.54
N ARG A 792 -29.66 0.94 -8.24
CA ARG A 792 -30.47 -0.05 -7.54
C ARG A 792 -31.87 -0.13 -8.16
N ILE A 793 -32.41 -1.33 -8.23
CA ILE A 793 -33.77 -1.55 -8.72
C ILE A 793 -34.72 -1.32 -7.54
N VAL A 794 -35.65 -0.38 -7.68
CA VAL A 794 -36.58 0.04 -6.61
C VAL A 794 -38.04 -0.32 -6.88
N GLU A 795 -38.39 -0.66 -8.14
CA GLU A 795 -39.73 -1.12 -8.55
C GLU A 795 -39.64 -2.08 -9.75
#